data_ab87ec47bbed7054ce98ac348874a0bb
#
_entry.id   ab87ec47bbed7054ce98ac348874a0bb
#
_cell.length_a   1.000
_cell.length_b   1.000
_cell.length_c   1.000
_cell.angle_alpha   90.00
_cell.angle_beta   90.00
_cell.angle_gamma   90.00
#
_symmetry.space_group_name_H-M   'P 1'
#
loop_
_entity.id
_entity.type
_entity.pdbx_description
1 polymer ?
#
loop_
_entity_poly.entity_id
_entity_poly.type
_entity_poly.pdbx_seq_one_letter_code
_entity_poly.pdbx_strand_id
1 'polypeptide(L)'
;MPPGGVHRRPETIMSVASNLGFPRIGARRELKFALERFWSGDLDEAGLYSAAETLRARNWRLQVGRGISHVPSGDLALYDHVLDTACMLGAVPPGYGWSGGAVSLASYFALARGSRGTAAEQAAGIAPGLPALEMTKWFDTNYHYLVPRLAAGQRFTLTENRPLAHFRAAADLAIRSRPVLLGPVSFLTLSKTTDGSDPLDLLGALLPVYAQILRELAEANASWVQIDEPVLSLDLPEKTKLAFALAYGTLRNGPAPSILLANYFGPLGDNLATAAALPVDGLHVDLVRGAAEREAIVDAVPADRWLSLGVVDGRNVWRTDLRAALATLQSVAAARGTRRLMVAPSCSLLHVPVDLALETKLAPQVREWLAFADQKLEEVAALARGLDEGEAPIKVQLAASDAAMRARRDSEQVHRVDVAARLAAVTADMQRRRSHFPARRAAQQERLALPLFPTTTIGSFPQTTEVRQARAGLGRGQLSAAEYDRQIAAWIDDAVRWQEELGLDVLVHGEFERNDMVKYFGEQLDGFAFTQHGWVQSYGSRCVAPPIIWGDVARPAPMTVRWSAYAQSRTERPMKGMLTGPVTILQWSFVRDDVPRETVCRQIALAIRDEVADLEAAGLPVIQVDEPAFREGLPLRRRDWEAYLAWAVACFRLATSSVADRTSIHTHMCYAEFNDIMPSIAAMDADAISIETTRSRMELLDAFAGSQPAGGGGSYPAEIGPGVWDIHSPRVPSRDEMVALLTLARHRLADWQIWVNPDCGLKTRRWEEVRPALENLVAAARRLRADVARAPDAPAR
;
A
#
# COMPACT_ATOMS: atom_id res chain seq x y z
N MET A 1 -9.87 55.18 -46.93
CA MET A 1 -10.26 54.58 -45.66
C MET A 1 -9.34 53.32 -45.36
N PRO A 2 -8.55 53.35 -44.32
CA PRO A 2 -7.76 52.16 -43.98
C PRO A 2 -8.66 51.11 -43.29
N PRO A 3 -8.38 49.78 -43.44
CA PRO A 3 -9.19 48.76 -42.87
C PRO A 3 -8.94 48.66 -41.35
N GLY A 4 -10.05 48.47 -40.63
CA GLY A 4 -10.14 48.39 -39.19
C GLY A 4 -9.25 47.32 -38.58
N GLY A 5 -8.43 47.77 -37.64
CA GLY A 5 -7.62 46.92 -36.82
C GLY A 5 -8.52 46.05 -35.94
N VAL A 6 -8.42 44.77 -36.09
CA VAL A 6 -8.98 43.80 -35.14
C VAL A 6 -8.18 43.94 -33.85
N HIS A 7 -8.75 44.64 -32.86
CA HIS A 7 -8.25 44.62 -31.50
C HIS A 7 -8.36 43.17 -30.98
N ARG A 8 -7.27 42.38 -31.05
CA ARG A 8 -7.13 41.21 -30.21
C ARG A 8 -7.24 41.71 -28.76
N ARG A 9 -8.29 41.33 -28.07
CA ARG A 9 -8.36 41.47 -26.61
C ARG A 9 -7.08 40.81 -26.06
N PRO A 10 -6.38 41.40 -25.09
CA PRO A 10 -5.26 40.79 -24.45
C PRO A 10 -5.77 39.45 -23.88
N GLU A 11 -5.13 38.32 -24.28
CA GLU A 11 -5.40 37.01 -23.67
C GLU A 11 -5.15 37.17 -22.15
N THR A 12 -6.23 37.22 -21.38
CA THR A 12 -6.15 37.19 -19.93
C THR A 12 -5.62 35.78 -19.62
N ILE A 13 -4.34 35.72 -19.27
CA ILE A 13 -3.72 34.43 -18.85
C ILE A 13 -4.43 34.06 -17.54
N MET A 14 -5.33 33.07 -17.63
CA MET A 14 -6.09 32.49 -16.54
C MET A 14 -5.27 31.44 -15.85
N SER A 15 -5.64 31.10 -14.62
CA SER A 15 -5.09 29.89 -13.93
C SER A 15 -5.44 28.61 -14.72
N VAL A 16 -4.61 27.60 -14.58
CA VAL A 16 -4.73 26.37 -15.36
C VAL A 16 -5.28 25.24 -14.47
N ALA A 17 -6.44 24.70 -14.82
CA ALA A 17 -6.90 23.44 -14.25
C ALA A 17 -6.04 22.27 -14.76
N SER A 18 -5.38 21.56 -13.89
CA SER A 18 -4.39 20.55 -14.20
C SER A 18 -4.64 19.25 -13.44
N ASN A 19 -4.28 18.12 -14.05
CA ASN A 19 -4.26 16.84 -13.36
C ASN A 19 -2.86 16.21 -13.50
N LEU A 20 -2.43 15.43 -12.49
CA LEU A 20 -1.11 14.80 -12.45
C LEU A 20 -1.12 13.35 -12.97
N GLY A 21 -2.25 12.70 -12.97
CA GLY A 21 -2.45 11.33 -13.40
C GLY A 21 -3.85 10.84 -13.05
N PHE A 22 -4.33 9.80 -13.72
CA PHE A 22 -5.69 9.30 -13.59
C PHE A 22 -5.72 7.79 -13.35
N PRO A 23 -6.77 7.23 -12.66
CA PRO A 23 -6.89 5.80 -12.44
C PRO A 23 -6.90 5.01 -13.76
N ARG A 24 -5.99 4.05 -13.89
CA ARG A 24 -5.77 3.31 -15.14
C ARG A 24 -6.44 1.93 -15.19
N ILE A 25 -6.88 1.41 -14.03
CA ILE A 25 -7.48 0.08 -13.99
C ILE A 25 -8.88 0.02 -14.63
N GLY A 26 -9.53 1.18 -14.75
CA GLY A 26 -10.89 1.35 -15.25
C GLY A 26 -11.94 1.26 -14.16
N ALA A 27 -13.07 1.98 -14.33
CA ALA A 27 -14.15 2.08 -13.35
C ALA A 27 -14.78 0.71 -13.00
N ARG A 28 -14.74 -0.23 -13.94
CA ARG A 28 -15.20 -1.61 -13.76
C ARG A 28 -14.07 -2.62 -13.85
N ARG A 29 -12.81 -2.16 -13.65
CA ARG A 29 -11.58 -2.97 -13.73
C ARG A 29 -11.31 -3.54 -15.12
N GLU A 30 -11.61 -2.80 -16.15
CA GLU A 30 -11.51 -3.25 -17.54
C GLU A 30 -10.08 -3.70 -17.88
N LEU A 31 -9.06 -2.92 -17.48
CA LEU A 31 -7.65 -3.30 -17.69
C LEU A 31 -7.28 -4.58 -16.96
N LYS A 32 -7.77 -4.76 -15.70
CA LYS A 32 -7.54 -6.00 -14.96
C LYS A 32 -8.00 -7.21 -15.76
N PHE A 33 -9.23 -7.20 -16.23
CA PHE A 33 -9.79 -8.35 -16.95
C PHE A 33 -9.11 -8.56 -18.31
N ALA A 34 -8.69 -7.50 -19.00
CA ALA A 34 -7.91 -7.63 -20.24
C ALA A 34 -6.55 -8.29 -19.98
N LEU A 35 -5.83 -7.88 -18.92
CA LEU A 35 -4.55 -8.48 -18.50
C LEU A 35 -4.72 -9.97 -18.14
N GLU A 36 -5.72 -10.31 -17.35
CA GLU A 36 -5.95 -11.68 -16.91
C GLU A 36 -6.32 -12.60 -18.08
N ARG A 37 -7.15 -12.12 -19.02
CA ARG A 37 -7.45 -12.84 -20.26
C ARG A 37 -6.23 -12.99 -21.18
N PHE A 38 -5.37 -11.99 -21.25
CA PHE A 38 -4.10 -12.10 -21.98
C PHE A 38 -3.19 -13.18 -21.36
N TRP A 39 -3.07 -13.21 -20.03
CA TRP A 39 -2.25 -14.21 -19.34
C TRP A 39 -2.82 -15.63 -19.37
N SER A 40 -4.13 -15.80 -19.55
CA SER A 40 -4.78 -17.10 -19.76
C SER A 40 -4.74 -17.56 -21.22
N GLY A 41 -4.35 -16.68 -22.16
CA GLY A 41 -4.36 -16.97 -23.60
C GLY A 41 -5.71 -16.74 -24.29
N ASP A 42 -6.71 -16.16 -23.57
CA ASP A 42 -8.04 -15.83 -24.11
C ASP A 42 -8.08 -14.47 -24.82
N LEU A 43 -7.00 -13.72 -24.78
CA LEU A 43 -6.81 -12.44 -25.47
C LEU A 43 -5.38 -12.37 -26.01
N ASP A 44 -5.22 -11.94 -27.25
CA ASP A 44 -3.92 -11.73 -27.84
C ASP A 44 -3.34 -10.34 -27.50
N GLU A 45 -2.11 -10.09 -27.95
CA GLU A 45 -1.40 -8.83 -27.72
C GLU A 45 -2.13 -7.63 -28.30
N ALA A 46 -2.67 -7.76 -29.53
CA ALA A 46 -3.42 -6.70 -30.19
C ALA A 46 -4.70 -6.36 -29.43
N GLY A 47 -5.41 -7.36 -28.92
CA GLY A 47 -6.60 -7.17 -28.08
C GLY A 47 -6.28 -6.49 -26.74
N LEU A 48 -5.14 -6.82 -26.12
CA LEU A 48 -4.70 -6.16 -24.89
C LEU A 48 -4.38 -4.67 -25.12
N TYR A 49 -3.64 -4.36 -26.18
CA TYR A 49 -3.34 -2.96 -26.53
C TYR A 49 -4.61 -2.18 -26.87
N SER A 50 -5.52 -2.76 -27.66
CA SER A 50 -6.80 -2.14 -28.01
C SER A 50 -7.66 -1.82 -26.77
N ALA A 51 -7.70 -2.73 -25.79
CA ALA A 51 -8.37 -2.48 -24.50
C ALA A 51 -7.73 -1.31 -23.73
N ALA A 52 -6.40 -1.26 -23.67
CA ALA A 52 -5.66 -0.18 -23.02
C ALA A 52 -5.86 1.18 -23.73
N GLU A 53 -5.84 1.20 -25.05
CA GLU A 53 -6.07 2.40 -25.87
C GLU A 53 -7.51 2.93 -25.71
N THR A 54 -8.49 2.05 -25.73
CA THR A 54 -9.90 2.41 -25.49
C THR A 54 -10.07 3.07 -24.13
N LEU A 55 -9.47 2.48 -23.10
CA LEU A 55 -9.54 3.00 -21.74
C LEU A 55 -8.84 4.36 -21.62
N ARG A 56 -7.65 4.49 -22.20
CA ARG A 56 -6.87 5.72 -22.22
C ARG A 56 -7.61 6.86 -22.92
N ALA A 57 -8.15 6.62 -24.09
CA ALA A 57 -8.93 7.60 -24.85
C ALA A 57 -10.19 8.04 -24.08
N ARG A 58 -10.88 7.11 -23.40
CA ARG A 58 -12.01 7.41 -22.52
C ARG A 58 -11.59 8.32 -21.37
N ASN A 59 -10.50 7.99 -20.70
CA ASN A 59 -10.00 8.75 -19.55
C ASN A 59 -9.59 10.18 -19.95
N TRP A 60 -8.98 10.36 -21.11
CA TRP A 60 -8.62 11.69 -21.62
C TRP A 60 -9.85 12.53 -21.94
N ARG A 61 -10.85 11.95 -22.66
CA ARG A 61 -12.10 12.67 -22.98
C ARG A 61 -12.88 13.07 -21.74
N LEU A 62 -12.91 12.20 -20.73
CA LEU A 62 -13.53 12.49 -19.44
C LEU A 62 -12.88 13.71 -18.79
N GLN A 63 -11.56 13.75 -18.69
CA GLN A 63 -10.82 14.86 -18.08
C GLN A 63 -11.06 16.18 -18.81
N VAL A 64 -11.00 16.17 -20.16
CA VAL A 64 -11.34 17.35 -20.96
C VAL A 64 -12.79 17.78 -20.71
N GLY A 65 -13.73 16.83 -20.68
CA GLY A 65 -15.15 17.07 -20.40
C GLY A 65 -15.40 17.66 -19.01
N ARG A 66 -14.49 17.44 -18.06
CA ARG A 66 -14.53 18.04 -16.71
C ARG A 66 -13.81 19.39 -16.63
N GLY A 67 -13.24 19.88 -17.73
CA GLY A 67 -12.62 21.21 -17.79
C GLY A 67 -11.12 21.21 -17.45
N ILE A 68 -10.46 20.05 -17.46
CA ILE A 68 -9.01 19.97 -17.25
C ILE A 68 -8.28 20.43 -18.51
N SER A 69 -7.43 21.43 -18.39
CA SER A 69 -6.67 22.01 -19.49
C SER A 69 -5.34 21.28 -19.74
N HIS A 70 -4.67 20.81 -18.66
CA HIS A 70 -3.46 20.00 -18.75
C HIS A 70 -3.78 18.56 -18.37
N VAL A 71 -4.18 17.75 -19.36
CA VAL A 71 -4.50 16.34 -19.20
C VAL A 71 -3.20 15.53 -19.25
N PRO A 72 -2.93 14.63 -18.27
CA PRO A 72 -1.74 13.78 -18.31
C PRO A 72 -1.83 12.76 -19.45
N SER A 73 -0.71 12.51 -20.12
CA SER A 73 -0.52 11.38 -21.04
C SER A 73 0.77 10.65 -20.69
N GLY A 74 0.79 9.31 -20.89
CA GLY A 74 1.91 8.48 -20.45
C GLY A 74 1.74 7.89 -19.05
N ASP A 75 0.69 8.26 -18.34
CA ASP A 75 0.36 7.78 -17.00
C ASP A 75 -0.31 6.40 -16.96
N LEU A 76 -0.77 5.86 -18.10
CA LEU A 76 -1.36 4.53 -18.19
C LEU A 76 -0.28 3.47 -18.50
N ALA A 77 0.09 2.70 -17.47
CA ALA A 77 0.96 1.52 -17.56
C ALA A 77 0.11 0.23 -17.58
N LEU A 78 0.58 -0.80 -18.30
CA LEU A 78 -0.08 -2.10 -18.30
C LEU A 78 0.05 -2.81 -16.94
N TYR A 79 1.22 -2.74 -16.33
CA TYR A 79 1.48 -3.37 -15.03
C TYR A 79 1.94 -2.35 -13.99
N ASP A 80 3.05 -1.65 -14.24
CA ASP A 80 3.68 -0.70 -13.33
C ASP A 80 4.44 0.40 -14.09
N HIS A 81 4.29 1.66 -13.65
CA HIS A 81 4.93 2.81 -14.34
C HIS A 81 6.44 2.88 -14.12
N VAL A 82 6.97 2.33 -13.02
CA VAL A 82 8.44 2.23 -12.81
C VAL A 82 9.03 1.15 -13.72
N LEU A 83 8.34 0.02 -13.87
CA LEU A 83 8.71 -1.01 -14.85
C LEU A 83 8.64 -0.48 -16.28
N ASP A 84 7.58 0.29 -16.62
CA ASP A 84 7.50 0.96 -17.93
C ASP A 84 8.71 1.86 -18.18
N THR A 85 9.11 2.62 -17.17
CA THR A 85 10.31 3.47 -17.23
C THR A 85 11.58 2.65 -17.37
N ALA A 86 11.76 1.57 -16.59
CA ALA A 86 12.91 0.68 -16.68
C ALA A 86 13.03 0.05 -18.10
N CYS A 87 11.91 -0.43 -18.64
CA CYS A 87 11.87 -0.98 -20.01
C CYS A 87 12.19 0.09 -21.06
N MET A 88 11.61 1.29 -20.94
CA MET A 88 11.87 2.42 -21.84
C MET A 88 13.36 2.81 -21.85
N LEU A 89 14.04 2.72 -20.74
CA LEU A 89 15.46 3.05 -20.57
C LEU A 89 16.40 1.89 -20.89
N GLY A 90 15.90 0.72 -21.31
CA GLY A 90 16.70 -0.47 -21.56
C GLY A 90 17.34 -1.06 -20.29
N ALA A 91 16.77 -0.79 -19.13
CA ALA A 91 17.20 -1.34 -17.85
C ALA A 91 16.59 -2.73 -17.60
N VAL A 92 16.88 -3.66 -18.52
CA VAL A 92 16.40 -5.05 -18.47
C VAL A 92 17.53 -5.97 -18.02
N PRO A 93 17.39 -6.69 -16.90
CA PRO A 93 18.40 -7.62 -16.43
C PRO A 93 18.66 -8.76 -17.42
N PRO A 94 19.86 -9.36 -17.43
CA PRO A 94 20.16 -10.52 -18.26
C PRO A 94 19.21 -11.69 -18.03
N GLY A 95 18.92 -12.44 -19.11
CA GLY A 95 18.07 -13.63 -19.07
C GLY A 95 16.59 -13.38 -19.38
N TYR A 96 16.11 -12.13 -19.36
CA TYR A 96 14.71 -11.78 -19.65
C TYR A 96 14.44 -11.53 -21.15
N GLY A 97 15.27 -12.09 -22.04
CA GLY A 97 15.00 -12.13 -23.48
C GLY A 97 15.14 -10.78 -24.20
N TRP A 98 15.90 -9.83 -23.66
CA TRP A 98 16.13 -8.54 -24.30
C TRP A 98 17.61 -8.37 -24.68
N SER A 99 17.85 -7.97 -25.94
CA SER A 99 19.19 -7.74 -26.48
C SER A 99 19.33 -6.41 -27.23
N GLY A 100 18.29 -5.55 -27.13
CA GLY A 100 18.21 -4.25 -27.81
C GLY A 100 16.86 -4.02 -28.48
N GLY A 101 16.56 -2.78 -28.84
CA GLY A 101 15.28 -2.38 -29.42
C GLY A 101 14.12 -2.39 -28.40
N ALA A 102 12.88 -2.43 -28.89
CA ALA A 102 11.69 -2.46 -28.05
C ALA A 102 11.64 -3.71 -27.16
N VAL A 103 11.24 -3.54 -25.91
CA VAL A 103 11.06 -4.65 -24.95
C VAL A 103 9.74 -5.35 -25.27
N SER A 104 9.79 -6.66 -25.55
CA SER A 104 8.60 -7.45 -25.85
C SER A 104 7.65 -7.55 -24.64
N LEU A 105 6.33 -7.74 -24.89
CA LEU A 105 5.37 -8.00 -23.81
C LEU A 105 5.73 -9.26 -23.01
N ALA A 106 6.31 -10.27 -23.64
CA ALA A 106 6.78 -11.48 -22.95
C ALA A 106 7.87 -11.14 -21.94
N SER A 107 8.89 -10.35 -22.33
CA SER A 107 9.94 -9.85 -21.43
C SER A 107 9.38 -8.95 -20.32
N TYR A 108 8.49 -8.04 -20.68
CA TYR A 108 7.83 -7.13 -19.75
C TYR A 108 7.08 -7.89 -18.65
N PHE A 109 6.28 -8.90 -19.01
CA PHE A 109 5.54 -9.69 -18.02
C PHE A 109 6.40 -10.72 -17.29
N ALA A 110 7.50 -11.20 -17.89
CA ALA A 110 8.47 -12.03 -17.19
C ALA A 110 9.18 -11.25 -16.07
N LEU A 111 9.54 -9.98 -16.29
CA LEU A 111 10.05 -9.07 -15.26
C LEU A 111 9.02 -8.88 -14.12
N ALA A 112 7.74 -8.74 -14.48
CA ALA A 112 6.68 -8.47 -13.54
C ALA A 112 6.22 -9.69 -12.72
N ARG A 113 6.28 -10.91 -13.28
CA ARG A 113 5.61 -12.11 -12.74
C ARG A 113 6.50 -13.33 -12.63
N GLY A 114 7.76 -13.22 -13.06
CA GLY A 114 8.66 -14.34 -13.27
C GLY A 114 8.36 -15.12 -14.54
N SER A 115 9.33 -15.88 -15.02
CA SER A 115 9.17 -16.71 -16.22
C SER A 115 8.61 -18.09 -15.86
N ARG A 116 7.68 -18.58 -16.68
CA ARG A 116 7.00 -19.88 -16.54
C ARG A 116 7.43 -20.91 -17.57
N GLY A 117 8.32 -20.54 -18.50
CA GLY A 117 8.74 -21.40 -19.60
C GLY A 117 7.66 -21.58 -20.68
N THR A 118 6.77 -20.58 -20.86
CA THR A 118 5.75 -20.61 -21.92
C THR A 118 6.40 -20.54 -23.31
N ALA A 119 5.67 -20.96 -24.33
CA ALA A 119 6.16 -20.91 -25.72
C ALA A 119 6.51 -19.48 -26.14
N ALA A 120 5.74 -18.48 -25.72
CA ALA A 120 6.02 -17.07 -25.98
C ALA A 120 7.32 -16.59 -25.29
N GLU A 121 7.55 -17.00 -24.05
CA GLU A 121 8.78 -16.68 -23.32
C GLU A 121 10.00 -17.35 -23.96
N GLN A 122 9.87 -18.62 -24.38
CA GLN A 122 10.94 -19.33 -25.08
C GLN A 122 11.27 -18.66 -26.43
N ALA A 123 10.25 -18.30 -27.20
CA ALA A 123 10.42 -17.58 -28.47
C ALA A 123 11.09 -16.21 -28.29
N ALA A 124 10.85 -15.55 -27.15
CA ALA A 124 11.50 -14.30 -26.76
C ALA A 124 12.93 -14.50 -26.18
N GLY A 125 13.43 -15.72 -26.06
CA GLY A 125 14.74 -16.02 -25.49
C GLY A 125 14.82 -15.85 -23.96
N ILE A 126 13.67 -15.94 -23.27
CA ILE A 126 13.61 -15.82 -21.82
C ILE A 126 13.98 -17.14 -21.17
N ALA A 127 14.93 -17.10 -20.23
CA ALA A 127 15.31 -18.28 -19.47
C ALA A 127 14.17 -18.75 -18.57
N PRO A 128 13.92 -20.07 -18.47
CA PRO A 128 12.87 -20.59 -17.62
C PRO A 128 13.22 -20.43 -16.13
N GLY A 129 12.20 -20.23 -15.29
CA GLY A 129 12.35 -20.18 -13.84
C GLY A 129 12.98 -18.89 -13.30
N LEU A 130 13.06 -17.82 -14.10
CA LEU A 130 13.47 -16.51 -13.59
C LEU A 130 12.43 -15.96 -12.59
N PRO A 131 12.89 -15.37 -11.48
CA PRO A 131 11.99 -14.73 -10.51
C PRO A 131 11.36 -13.45 -11.10
N ALA A 132 10.24 -13.00 -10.56
CA ALA A 132 9.79 -11.64 -10.74
C ALA A 132 10.80 -10.65 -10.10
N LEU A 133 10.81 -9.40 -10.58
CA LEU A 133 11.52 -8.32 -9.88
C LEU A 133 10.94 -8.16 -8.47
N GLU A 134 11.75 -7.64 -7.56
CA GLU A 134 11.33 -7.27 -6.22
C GLU A 134 10.19 -6.25 -6.30
N MET A 135 9.18 -6.41 -5.46
CA MET A 135 8.05 -5.50 -5.37
C MET A 135 8.03 -4.82 -4.01
N THR A 136 7.87 -3.50 -4.00
CA THR A 136 7.76 -2.73 -2.77
C THR A 136 6.74 -1.61 -2.91
N LYS A 137 6.36 -0.99 -1.79
CA LYS A 137 5.38 0.09 -1.79
C LYS A 137 5.86 1.33 -2.53
N TRP A 138 4.93 1.94 -3.26
CA TRP A 138 5.08 3.28 -3.80
C TRP A 138 4.82 4.29 -2.67
N PHE A 139 5.89 4.67 -1.97
CA PHE A 139 5.83 5.53 -0.78
C PHE A 139 4.90 4.95 0.29
N ASP A 140 4.02 5.76 0.87
CA ASP A 140 3.03 5.36 1.87
C ASP A 140 1.65 5.00 1.26
N THR A 141 1.61 4.67 -0.03
CA THR A 141 0.37 4.32 -0.75
C THR A 141 0.06 2.82 -0.70
N ASN A 142 -1.15 2.43 -1.12
CA ASN A 142 -1.48 1.02 -1.36
C ASN A 142 -0.92 0.47 -2.68
N TYR A 143 -0.38 1.34 -3.53
CA TYR A 143 0.24 0.95 -4.78
C TYR A 143 1.66 0.40 -4.54
N HIS A 144 2.03 -0.64 -5.29
CA HIS A 144 3.35 -1.26 -5.25
C HIS A 144 3.99 -1.15 -6.62
N TYR A 145 5.28 -0.88 -6.65
CA TYR A 145 6.07 -0.84 -7.87
C TYR A 145 7.11 -1.96 -7.88
N LEU A 146 7.58 -2.28 -9.07
CA LEU A 146 8.67 -3.24 -9.28
C LEU A 146 10.00 -2.50 -9.23
N VAL A 147 10.88 -2.92 -8.31
CA VAL A 147 12.19 -2.31 -8.09
C VAL A 147 13.11 -2.64 -9.27
N PRO A 148 13.57 -1.63 -10.04
CA PRO A 148 14.52 -1.89 -11.11
C PRO A 148 15.83 -2.45 -10.56
N ARG A 149 16.32 -3.51 -11.22
CA ARG A 149 17.58 -4.16 -10.86
C ARG A 149 18.65 -3.79 -11.86
N LEU A 150 19.55 -2.92 -11.45
CA LEU A 150 20.61 -2.36 -12.28
C LEU A 150 21.94 -3.11 -12.08
N ALA A 151 22.81 -3.06 -13.08
CA ALA A 151 24.19 -3.55 -12.95
C ALA A 151 25.15 -2.38 -12.70
N ALA A 152 26.27 -2.65 -12.05
CA ALA A 152 27.39 -1.70 -12.03
C ALA A 152 27.81 -1.37 -13.47
N GLY A 153 27.91 -0.08 -13.80
CA GLY A 153 28.19 0.34 -15.18
C GLY A 153 27.05 0.10 -16.17
N GLN A 154 25.79 0.03 -15.69
CA GLN A 154 24.60 -0.06 -16.50
C GLN A 154 24.63 0.95 -17.66
N ARG A 155 24.40 0.48 -18.87
CA ARG A 155 24.17 1.33 -20.03
C ARG A 155 22.68 1.51 -20.22
N PHE A 156 22.26 2.75 -20.49
CA PHE A 156 20.88 3.07 -20.79
C PHE A 156 20.75 3.41 -22.28
N THR A 157 19.62 3.03 -22.84
CA THR A 157 19.25 3.34 -24.22
C THR A 157 17.76 3.52 -24.32
N LEU A 158 17.32 4.47 -25.14
CA LEU A 158 15.90 4.64 -25.41
C LEU A 158 15.41 3.49 -26.28
N THR A 159 14.61 2.60 -25.71
CA THR A 159 14.05 1.44 -26.44
C THR A 159 12.82 1.83 -27.25
N GLU A 160 11.97 2.66 -26.66
CA GLU A 160 10.73 3.20 -27.21
C GLU A 160 10.34 4.45 -26.43
N ASN A 161 10.04 5.56 -27.10
CA ASN A 161 9.54 6.76 -26.44
C ASN A 161 8.02 6.67 -26.22
N ARG A 162 7.60 5.90 -25.21
CA ARG A 162 6.16 5.72 -24.88
C ARG A 162 5.44 7.04 -24.57
N PRO A 163 6.01 7.97 -23.79
CA PRO A 163 5.40 9.29 -23.56
C PRO A 163 5.10 10.04 -24.86
N LEU A 164 6.00 9.97 -25.83
CA LEU A 164 5.80 10.55 -27.17
C LEU A 164 4.67 9.84 -27.94
N ALA A 165 4.64 8.51 -27.92
CA ALA A 165 3.57 7.74 -28.56
C ALA A 165 2.20 8.07 -27.97
N HIS A 166 2.09 8.18 -26.66
CA HIS A 166 0.84 8.55 -25.98
C HIS A 166 0.48 10.03 -26.22
N PHE A 167 1.45 10.92 -26.28
CA PHE A 167 1.24 12.33 -26.64
C PHE A 167 0.64 12.48 -28.05
N ARG A 168 1.20 11.76 -29.03
CA ARG A 168 0.68 11.74 -30.41
C ARG A 168 -0.73 11.14 -30.46
N ALA A 169 -0.97 10.03 -29.79
CA ALA A 169 -2.30 9.43 -29.71
C ALA A 169 -3.36 10.36 -29.08
N ALA A 170 -2.99 11.20 -28.14
CA ALA A 170 -3.87 12.23 -27.59
C ALA A 170 -4.12 13.38 -28.59
N ALA A 171 -3.06 13.79 -29.32
CA ALA A 171 -3.17 14.82 -30.36
C ALA A 171 -4.07 14.37 -31.52
N ASP A 172 -4.02 13.09 -31.92
CA ASP A 172 -4.91 12.49 -32.94
C ASP A 172 -6.39 12.55 -32.52
N LEU A 173 -6.67 12.62 -31.22
CA LEU A 173 -8.00 12.84 -30.66
C LEU A 173 -8.33 14.33 -30.41
N ALA A 174 -7.48 15.26 -30.91
CA ALA A 174 -7.55 16.70 -30.66
C ALA A 174 -7.50 17.07 -29.16
N ILE A 175 -6.81 16.27 -28.36
CA ILE A 175 -6.64 16.49 -26.92
C ILE A 175 -5.25 17.08 -26.67
N ARG A 176 -5.21 18.25 -26.04
CA ARG A 176 -3.97 18.85 -25.56
C ARG A 176 -3.54 18.11 -24.30
N SER A 177 -2.50 17.29 -24.39
CA SER A 177 -1.99 16.54 -23.25
C SER A 177 -0.62 17.03 -22.79
N ARG A 178 -0.27 16.64 -21.57
CA ARG A 178 1.03 16.84 -20.96
C ARG A 178 1.65 15.46 -20.68
N PRO A 179 2.73 15.06 -21.40
CA PRO A 179 3.45 13.83 -21.12
C PRO A 179 3.95 13.79 -19.67
N VAL A 180 3.87 12.60 -19.05
CA VAL A 180 4.34 12.34 -17.68
C VAL A 180 5.52 11.38 -17.75
N LEU A 181 6.60 11.70 -17.05
CA LEU A 181 7.81 10.92 -16.88
C LEU A 181 8.10 10.72 -15.40
N LEU A 182 8.55 9.55 -15.01
CA LEU A 182 9.24 9.39 -13.73
C LEU A 182 10.61 10.07 -13.84
N GLY A 183 10.97 10.89 -12.88
CA GLY A 183 12.21 11.65 -12.90
C GLY A 183 13.46 10.78 -12.72
N PRO A 184 14.60 11.21 -13.29
CA PRO A 184 15.82 10.42 -13.29
C PRO A 184 16.37 10.17 -11.90
N VAL A 185 16.22 11.13 -10.97
CA VAL A 185 16.72 10.97 -9.61
C VAL A 185 15.81 10.03 -8.82
N SER A 186 14.49 10.16 -8.94
CA SER A 186 13.55 9.21 -8.33
C SER A 186 13.73 7.80 -8.89
N PHE A 187 13.88 7.66 -10.21
CA PHE A 187 14.11 6.35 -10.83
C PHE A 187 15.33 5.64 -10.24
N LEU A 188 16.48 6.32 -10.14
CA LEU A 188 17.68 5.73 -9.58
C LEU A 188 17.57 5.48 -8.07
N THR A 189 17.03 6.44 -7.32
CA THR A 189 16.83 6.27 -5.86
C THR A 189 15.92 5.10 -5.51
N LEU A 190 14.94 4.80 -6.36
CA LEU A 190 14.00 3.69 -6.20
C LEU A 190 14.50 2.37 -6.80
N SER A 191 15.70 2.36 -7.41
CA SER A 191 16.33 1.18 -7.98
C SER A 191 17.31 0.52 -7.00
N LYS A 192 17.69 -0.73 -7.28
CA LYS A 192 18.77 -1.45 -6.59
C LYS A 192 19.83 -1.92 -7.58
N THR A 193 21.10 -1.92 -7.18
CA THR A 193 22.18 -2.52 -7.98
C THR A 193 22.44 -3.96 -7.55
N THR A 194 22.92 -4.76 -8.49
CA THR A 194 23.22 -6.19 -8.23
C THR A 194 24.45 -6.43 -7.37
N ASP A 195 25.34 -5.45 -7.27
CA ASP A 195 26.59 -5.49 -6.54
C ASP A 195 26.61 -4.60 -5.30
N GLY A 196 25.48 -3.96 -4.96
CA GLY A 196 25.37 -3.07 -3.81
C GLY A 196 25.97 -1.68 -4.00
N SER A 197 26.42 -1.33 -5.24
CA SER A 197 26.85 0.05 -5.55
C SER A 197 25.65 1.01 -5.50
N ASP A 198 25.92 2.30 -5.31
CA ASP A 198 24.87 3.32 -5.27
C ASP A 198 24.27 3.56 -6.67
N PRO A 199 22.96 3.35 -6.91
CA PRO A 199 22.34 3.59 -8.20
C PRO A 199 22.55 5.02 -8.74
N LEU A 200 22.70 6.02 -7.87
CA LEU A 200 22.94 7.41 -8.27
C LEU A 200 24.27 7.61 -9.02
N ASP A 201 25.22 6.70 -8.90
CA ASP A 201 26.48 6.74 -9.66
C ASP A 201 26.24 6.53 -11.18
N LEU A 202 25.07 6.00 -11.55
CA LEU A 202 24.65 5.80 -12.94
C LEU A 202 23.98 7.03 -13.57
N LEU A 203 23.80 8.12 -12.82
CA LEU A 203 23.07 9.31 -13.29
C LEU A 203 23.69 9.87 -14.58
N GLY A 204 25.00 9.97 -14.66
CA GLY A 204 25.70 10.48 -15.86
C GLY A 204 25.44 9.66 -17.12
N ALA A 205 25.25 8.33 -16.98
CA ALA A 205 24.90 7.44 -18.08
C ALA A 205 23.43 7.51 -18.47
N LEU A 206 22.55 7.87 -17.52
CA LEU A 206 21.10 7.96 -17.69
C LEU A 206 20.66 9.24 -18.37
N LEU A 207 21.24 10.39 -18.01
CA LEU A 207 20.82 11.71 -18.47
C LEU A 207 20.78 11.91 -19.99
N PRO A 208 21.70 11.35 -20.81
CA PRO A 208 21.59 11.46 -22.27
C PRO A 208 20.31 10.88 -22.84
N VAL A 209 19.75 9.81 -22.23
CA VAL A 209 18.50 9.18 -22.65
C VAL A 209 17.31 10.09 -22.31
N TYR A 210 17.27 10.68 -21.12
CA TYR A 210 16.26 11.68 -20.78
C TYR A 210 16.31 12.90 -21.67
N ALA A 211 17.51 13.39 -22.00
CA ALA A 211 17.68 14.50 -22.94
C ALA A 211 17.15 14.14 -24.34
N GLN A 212 17.32 12.89 -24.77
CA GLN A 212 16.75 12.40 -26.04
C GLN A 212 15.22 12.40 -25.98
N ILE A 213 14.60 11.87 -24.90
CA ILE A 213 13.14 11.85 -24.72
C ILE A 213 12.57 13.28 -24.79
N LEU A 214 13.19 14.21 -24.07
CA LEU A 214 12.73 15.60 -24.03
C LEU A 214 12.86 16.30 -25.40
N ARG A 215 13.95 16.06 -26.11
CA ARG A 215 14.16 16.59 -27.47
C ARG A 215 13.08 16.08 -28.43
N GLU A 216 12.81 14.77 -28.43
CA GLU A 216 11.79 14.19 -29.30
C GLU A 216 10.38 14.70 -28.98
N LEU A 217 10.06 14.97 -27.69
CA LEU A 217 8.83 15.61 -27.27
C LEU A 217 8.74 17.08 -27.75
N ALA A 218 9.84 17.82 -27.67
CA ALA A 218 9.92 19.18 -28.18
C ALA A 218 9.73 19.24 -29.70
N GLU A 219 10.38 18.34 -30.44
CA GLU A 219 10.23 18.19 -31.90
C GLU A 219 8.78 17.85 -32.29
N ALA A 220 8.05 17.13 -31.45
CA ALA A 220 6.63 16.86 -31.62
C ALA A 220 5.71 18.00 -31.14
N ASN A 221 6.26 19.15 -30.77
CA ASN A 221 5.54 20.34 -30.27
C ASN A 221 4.79 20.10 -28.96
N ALA A 222 5.26 19.25 -28.09
CA ALA A 222 4.77 19.18 -26.72
C ALA A 222 5.10 20.50 -26.00
N SER A 223 4.08 21.19 -25.50
CA SER A 223 4.29 22.48 -24.81
C SER A 223 4.81 22.31 -23.38
N TRP A 224 4.40 21.24 -22.72
CA TRP A 224 4.79 20.89 -21.36
C TRP A 224 5.13 19.41 -21.24
N VAL A 225 6.01 19.08 -20.31
CA VAL A 225 6.26 17.74 -19.77
C VAL A 225 6.20 17.81 -18.24
N GLN A 226 5.58 16.83 -17.63
CA GLN A 226 5.62 16.61 -16.18
C GLN A 226 6.71 15.59 -15.88
N ILE A 227 7.59 15.93 -14.94
CA ILE A 227 8.62 15.03 -14.42
C ILE A 227 8.35 14.80 -12.93
N ASP A 228 7.98 13.59 -12.58
CA ASP A 228 7.60 13.21 -11.23
C ASP A 228 8.84 12.86 -10.41
N GLU A 229 9.12 13.64 -9.38
CA GLU A 229 10.23 13.44 -8.45
C GLU A 229 9.73 13.33 -6.99
N PRO A 230 8.91 12.33 -6.70
CA PRO A 230 8.31 12.18 -5.37
C PRO A 230 9.32 11.90 -4.26
N VAL A 231 10.54 11.49 -4.56
CA VAL A 231 11.60 11.33 -3.55
C VAL A 231 11.97 12.66 -2.87
N LEU A 232 11.61 13.81 -3.44
CA LEU A 232 11.73 15.11 -2.77
C LEU A 232 10.89 15.21 -1.48
N SER A 233 9.92 14.32 -1.28
CA SER A 233 9.17 14.22 -0.02
C SER A 233 9.89 13.40 1.06
N LEU A 234 11.02 12.76 0.75
CA LEU A 234 11.80 11.92 1.67
C LEU A 234 12.94 12.71 2.33
N ASP A 235 13.56 12.12 3.35
CA ASP A 235 14.84 12.60 3.90
C ASP A 235 15.95 12.29 2.90
N LEU A 236 16.49 13.32 2.26
CA LEU A 236 17.50 13.16 1.21
C LEU A 236 18.92 13.41 1.74
N PRO A 237 19.87 12.48 1.50
CA PRO A 237 21.28 12.74 1.66
C PRO A 237 21.75 13.87 0.74
N GLU A 238 22.83 14.55 1.10
CA GLU A 238 23.40 15.65 0.29
C GLU A 238 23.78 15.21 -1.12
N LYS A 239 24.29 13.99 -1.28
CA LYS A 239 24.56 13.39 -2.60
C LYS A 239 23.35 13.41 -3.52
N THR A 240 22.17 13.07 -2.98
CA THR A 240 20.92 13.06 -3.75
C THR A 240 20.49 14.48 -4.14
N LYS A 241 20.66 15.46 -3.24
CA LYS A 241 20.39 16.87 -3.54
C LYS A 241 21.29 17.40 -4.66
N LEU A 242 22.58 17.04 -4.64
CA LEU A 242 23.51 17.37 -5.70
C LEU A 242 23.15 16.66 -7.02
N ALA A 243 22.65 15.43 -6.96
CA ALA A 243 22.16 14.69 -8.13
C ALA A 243 21.00 15.42 -8.82
N PHE A 244 20.08 16.03 -8.07
CA PHE A 244 19.01 16.88 -8.63
C PHE A 244 19.59 18.08 -9.39
N ALA A 245 20.53 18.81 -8.81
CA ALA A 245 21.14 19.96 -9.46
C ALA A 245 21.86 19.57 -10.76
N LEU A 246 22.61 18.46 -10.74
CA LEU A 246 23.27 17.92 -11.94
C LEU A 246 22.25 17.51 -13.00
N ALA A 247 21.21 16.75 -12.61
CA ALA A 247 20.22 16.22 -13.54
C ALA A 247 19.50 17.37 -14.28
N TYR A 248 18.88 18.26 -13.54
CA TYR A 248 18.07 19.32 -14.14
C TYR A 248 18.93 20.40 -14.82
N GLY A 249 20.13 20.67 -14.32
CA GLY A 249 21.11 21.49 -15.02
C GLY A 249 21.49 20.92 -16.39
N THR A 250 21.68 19.61 -16.48
CA THR A 250 21.98 18.92 -17.75
C THR A 250 20.79 18.93 -18.70
N LEU A 251 19.59 18.59 -18.21
CA LEU A 251 18.36 18.51 -19.03
C LEU A 251 17.94 19.87 -19.59
N ARG A 252 18.29 20.97 -18.92
CA ARG A 252 17.99 22.33 -19.40
C ARG A 252 18.89 22.80 -20.57
N ASN A 253 20.03 22.16 -20.79
CA ASN A 253 20.98 22.56 -21.84
C ASN A 253 20.58 22.13 -23.26
N GLY A 254 19.47 21.41 -23.43
CA GLY A 254 18.97 20.95 -24.73
C GLY A 254 17.55 21.40 -25.03
N PRO A 255 17.06 21.15 -26.27
CA PRO A 255 15.66 21.34 -26.60
C PRO A 255 14.75 20.49 -25.69
N ALA A 256 13.83 21.13 -25.00
CA ALA A 256 12.85 20.46 -24.14
C ALA A 256 11.53 21.25 -24.12
N PRO A 257 10.38 20.62 -23.91
CA PRO A 257 9.16 21.32 -23.51
C PRO A 257 9.36 22.06 -22.18
N SER A 258 8.44 22.93 -21.81
CA SER A 258 8.42 23.46 -20.44
C SER A 258 8.29 22.31 -19.44
N ILE A 259 9.15 22.30 -18.41
CA ILE A 259 9.22 21.24 -17.41
C ILE A 259 8.40 21.64 -16.18
N LEU A 260 7.38 20.83 -15.84
CA LEU A 260 6.74 20.82 -14.54
C LEU A 260 7.38 19.74 -13.68
N LEU A 261 8.20 20.14 -12.70
CA LEU A 261 8.70 19.22 -11.67
C LEU A 261 7.57 18.95 -10.67
N ALA A 262 7.19 17.69 -10.50
CA ALA A 262 6.11 17.34 -9.59
C ALA A 262 6.62 16.58 -8.35
N ASN A 263 6.42 17.19 -7.18
CA ASN A 263 6.58 16.57 -5.89
C ASN A 263 5.21 16.35 -5.26
N TYR A 264 5.02 15.21 -4.61
CA TYR A 264 3.75 14.84 -3.97
C TYR A 264 3.97 13.83 -2.83
N PHE A 265 2.88 13.50 -2.11
CA PHE A 265 2.79 12.63 -0.93
C PHE A 265 3.26 13.25 0.38
N GLY A 266 3.80 14.46 0.36
CA GLY A 266 4.22 15.14 1.57
C GLY A 266 4.88 16.50 1.31
N PRO A 267 5.24 17.19 2.39
CA PRO A 267 5.96 18.46 2.32
C PRO A 267 7.36 18.27 1.71
N LEU A 268 7.87 19.31 1.08
CA LEU A 268 9.27 19.38 0.64
C LEU A 268 10.26 19.40 1.82
N GLY A 269 9.92 20.05 2.92
CA GLY A 269 10.77 20.14 4.11
C GLY A 269 12.13 20.71 3.77
N ASP A 270 13.18 20.04 4.22
CA ASP A 270 14.58 20.43 4.00
C ASP A 270 15.01 20.39 2.53
N ASN A 271 14.15 19.84 1.65
CA ASN A 271 14.42 19.78 0.20
C ASN A 271 13.81 20.98 -0.56
N LEU A 272 13.07 21.89 0.11
CA LEU A 272 12.43 23.04 -0.53
C LEU A 272 13.46 23.93 -1.27
N ALA A 273 14.57 24.24 -0.61
CA ALA A 273 15.61 25.05 -1.23
C ALA A 273 16.20 24.37 -2.47
N THR A 274 16.42 23.07 -2.42
CA THR A 274 16.87 22.25 -3.57
C THR A 274 15.86 22.32 -4.71
N ALA A 275 14.59 22.03 -4.45
CA ALA A 275 13.54 22.02 -5.48
C ALA A 275 13.32 23.41 -6.11
N ALA A 276 13.30 24.48 -5.30
CA ALA A 276 13.13 25.84 -5.76
C ALA A 276 14.32 26.35 -6.59
N ALA A 277 15.53 25.83 -6.39
CA ALA A 277 16.72 26.23 -7.14
C ALA A 277 16.85 25.52 -8.51
N LEU A 278 16.12 24.42 -8.75
CA LEU A 278 16.24 23.67 -10.02
C LEU A 278 15.79 24.51 -11.22
N PRO A 279 16.48 24.40 -12.37
CA PRO A 279 16.16 25.19 -13.57
C PRO A 279 14.97 24.57 -14.35
N VAL A 280 13.77 24.61 -13.74
CA VAL A 280 12.52 24.11 -14.30
C VAL A 280 11.53 25.26 -14.51
N ASP A 281 10.52 25.07 -15.35
CA ASP A 281 9.54 26.12 -15.68
C ASP A 281 8.38 26.18 -14.68
N GLY A 282 8.14 25.08 -13.95
CA GLY A 282 7.12 25.00 -12.90
C GLY A 282 7.45 23.98 -11.83
N LEU A 283 6.88 24.20 -10.66
CA LEU A 283 6.95 23.27 -9.51
C LEU A 283 5.53 22.94 -9.06
N HIS A 284 5.22 21.66 -8.94
CA HIS A 284 4.00 21.17 -8.28
C HIS A 284 4.31 20.79 -6.83
N VAL A 285 3.41 21.19 -5.92
CA VAL A 285 3.52 20.95 -4.48
C VAL A 285 2.20 20.43 -3.91
N ASP A 286 2.28 19.48 -2.98
CA ASP A 286 1.15 18.93 -2.23
C ASP A 286 0.80 19.87 -1.08
N LEU A 287 -0.27 20.65 -1.20
CA LEU A 287 -0.78 21.55 -0.16
C LEU A 287 -1.85 20.90 0.72
N VAL A 288 -2.19 19.64 0.51
CA VAL A 288 -3.03 18.87 1.44
C VAL A 288 -2.18 18.38 2.61
N ARG A 289 -1.04 17.71 2.31
CA ARG A 289 -0.12 17.20 3.34
C ARG A 289 0.96 18.18 3.74
N GLY A 290 1.33 19.09 2.85
CA GLY A 290 2.31 20.15 3.06
C GLY A 290 1.70 21.53 3.28
N ALA A 291 0.47 21.65 3.76
CA ALA A 291 -0.22 22.94 3.93
C ALA A 291 0.56 23.97 4.77
N ALA A 292 1.30 23.50 5.76
CA ALA A 292 2.12 24.36 6.63
C ALA A 292 3.30 25.03 5.91
N GLU A 293 3.73 24.52 4.75
CA GLU A 293 4.86 25.06 3.98
C GLU A 293 4.43 26.13 2.94
N ARG A 294 3.14 26.40 2.81
CA ARG A 294 2.59 27.28 1.77
C ARG A 294 3.34 28.61 1.66
N GLU A 295 3.56 29.31 2.77
CA GLU A 295 4.26 30.59 2.79
C GLU A 295 5.72 30.44 2.35
N ALA A 296 6.43 29.49 2.92
CA ALA A 296 7.81 29.21 2.56
C ALA A 296 7.97 28.85 1.07
N ILE A 297 7.01 28.10 0.49
CA ILE A 297 6.98 27.77 -0.94
C ILE A 297 6.79 29.03 -1.79
N VAL A 298 5.85 29.91 -1.40
CA VAL A 298 5.59 31.17 -2.11
C VAL A 298 6.82 32.08 -2.13
N ASP A 299 7.55 32.13 -1.01
CA ASP A 299 8.77 32.95 -0.88
C ASP A 299 9.97 32.35 -1.63
N ALA A 300 10.11 30.99 -1.60
CA ALA A 300 11.26 30.31 -2.19
C ALA A 300 11.18 30.15 -3.71
N VAL A 301 9.98 29.96 -4.28
CA VAL A 301 9.81 29.72 -5.72
C VAL A 301 9.80 31.06 -6.49
N PRO A 302 10.72 31.29 -7.46
CA PRO A 302 10.77 32.52 -8.23
C PRO A 302 9.44 32.93 -8.88
N ALA A 303 9.13 34.21 -8.89
CA ALA A 303 7.83 34.70 -9.36
C ALA A 303 7.60 34.47 -10.87
N ASP A 304 8.65 34.29 -11.64
CA ASP A 304 8.61 33.98 -13.08
C ASP A 304 8.36 32.47 -13.37
N ARG A 305 8.32 31.63 -12.36
CA ARG A 305 8.01 30.20 -12.50
C ARG A 305 6.55 29.90 -12.24
N TRP A 306 6.05 28.90 -12.90
CA TRP A 306 4.72 28.34 -12.62
C TRP A 306 4.70 27.62 -11.27
N LEU A 307 3.63 27.81 -10.52
CA LEU A 307 3.38 27.07 -9.29
C LEU A 307 2.08 26.29 -9.43
N SER A 308 2.19 24.98 -9.35
CA SER A 308 1.07 24.06 -9.39
C SER A 308 0.68 23.67 -7.96
N LEU A 309 -0.53 24.01 -7.57
CA LEU A 309 -1.02 23.93 -6.20
C LEU A 309 -1.95 22.72 -6.05
N GLY A 310 -1.48 21.70 -5.37
CA GLY A 310 -2.22 20.48 -5.07
C GLY A 310 -3.15 20.67 -3.88
N VAL A 311 -4.34 21.21 -4.11
CA VAL A 311 -5.32 21.56 -3.06
C VAL A 311 -6.51 20.61 -2.97
N VAL A 312 -6.65 19.66 -3.89
CA VAL A 312 -7.65 18.60 -3.87
C VAL A 312 -6.97 17.28 -3.51
N ASP A 313 -7.40 16.62 -2.45
CA ASP A 313 -6.73 15.40 -1.98
C ASP A 313 -6.82 14.25 -2.99
N GLY A 314 -5.69 13.87 -3.60
CA GLY A 314 -5.55 12.75 -4.53
C GLY A 314 -5.37 11.39 -3.85
N ARG A 315 -5.28 11.34 -2.52
CA ARG A 315 -5.01 10.14 -1.73
C ARG A 315 -6.20 9.62 -0.93
N ASN A 316 -7.25 10.45 -0.77
CA ASN A 316 -8.41 10.11 0.02
C ASN A 316 -9.70 10.37 -0.77
N VAL A 317 -10.79 9.81 -0.30
CA VAL A 317 -12.09 9.81 -1.02
C VAL A 317 -13.05 10.90 -0.55
N TRP A 318 -12.61 11.82 0.30
CA TRP A 318 -13.46 12.89 0.82
C TRP A 318 -13.65 14.00 -0.21
N ARG A 319 -14.86 14.56 -0.21
CA ARG A 319 -15.16 15.79 -0.94
C ARG A 319 -14.32 16.94 -0.36
N THR A 320 -13.76 17.76 -1.25
CA THR A 320 -12.94 18.90 -0.84
C THR A 320 -13.81 20.00 -0.22
N ASP A 321 -13.35 20.59 0.88
CA ASP A 321 -13.86 21.89 1.34
C ASP A 321 -13.42 22.97 0.33
N LEU A 322 -14.31 23.26 -0.62
CA LEU A 322 -13.99 24.18 -1.72
C LEU A 322 -13.74 25.61 -1.23
N ARG A 323 -14.33 26.04 -0.11
CA ARG A 323 -14.05 27.38 0.42
C ARG A 323 -12.66 27.48 1.02
N ALA A 324 -12.27 26.50 1.82
CA ALA A 324 -10.94 26.45 2.39
C ALA A 324 -9.85 26.32 1.30
N ALA A 325 -10.09 25.48 0.30
CA ALA A 325 -9.19 25.33 -0.85
C ALA A 325 -9.10 26.62 -1.68
N LEU A 326 -10.23 27.27 -1.96
CA LEU A 326 -10.25 28.55 -2.69
C LEU A 326 -9.54 29.67 -1.91
N ALA A 327 -9.75 29.76 -0.61
CA ALA A 327 -9.04 30.71 0.25
C ALA A 327 -7.52 30.48 0.23
N THR A 328 -7.08 29.23 0.23
CA THR A 328 -5.66 28.86 0.07
C THR A 328 -5.12 29.36 -1.27
N LEU A 329 -5.83 29.11 -2.37
CA LEU A 329 -5.44 29.57 -3.70
C LEU A 329 -5.41 31.12 -3.80
N GLN A 330 -6.41 31.79 -3.24
CA GLN A 330 -6.48 33.25 -3.21
C GLN A 330 -5.35 33.88 -2.40
N SER A 331 -4.94 33.26 -1.28
CA SER A 331 -3.79 33.69 -0.48
C SER A 331 -2.49 33.65 -1.31
N VAL A 332 -2.26 32.57 -2.08
CA VAL A 332 -1.11 32.45 -2.97
C VAL A 332 -1.21 33.46 -4.11
N ALA A 333 -2.40 33.65 -4.70
CA ALA A 333 -2.62 34.59 -5.78
C ALA A 333 -2.43 36.07 -5.33
N ALA A 334 -2.77 36.39 -4.09
CA ALA A 334 -2.52 37.71 -3.51
C ALA A 334 -1.02 38.05 -3.41
N ALA A 335 -0.19 37.04 -3.13
CA ALA A 335 1.26 37.20 -3.02
C ALA A 335 1.98 37.18 -4.39
N ARG A 336 1.49 36.38 -5.36
CA ARG A 336 2.20 36.14 -6.65
C ARG A 336 1.45 36.60 -7.90
N GLY A 337 0.19 36.99 -7.76
CA GLY A 337 -0.75 37.14 -8.89
C GLY A 337 -1.31 35.80 -9.35
N THR A 338 -2.38 35.82 -10.15
CA THR A 338 -3.03 34.65 -10.71
C THR A 338 -2.29 34.07 -11.93
N ARG A 339 -1.44 34.85 -12.54
CA ARG A 339 -0.62 34.42 -13.68
C ARG A 339 0.36 33.34 -13.21
N ARG A 340 0.51 32.29 -14.00
CA ARG A 340 1.43 31.14 -13.73
C ARG A 340 1.05 30.32 -12.49
N LEU A 341 -0.25 30.27 -12.20
CA LEU A 341 -0.79 29.31 -11.24
C LEU A 341 -1.49 28.16 -11.96
N MET A 342 -1.28 26.94 -11.45
CA MET A 342 -2.04 25.76 -11.81
C MET A 342 -2.77 25.26 -10.57
N VAL A 343 -4.03 24.87 -10.73
CA VAL A 343 -4.83 24.21 -9.69
C VAL A 343 -4.86 22.73 -10.02
N ALA A 344 -4.51 21.88 -9.06
CA ALA A 344 -4.33 20.45 -9.28
C ALA A 344 -4.78 19.61 -8.07
N PRO A 345 -4.96 18.29 -8.24
CA PRO A 345 -4.94 17.36 -7.12
C PRO A 345 -3.55 17.35 -6.45
N SER A 346 -3.50 16.95 -5.18
CA SER A 346 -2.26 16.88 -4.39
C SER A 346 -1.23 15.87 -4.93
N CYS A 347 -1.71 14.86 -5.66
CA CYS A 347 -0.92 13.86 -6.38
C CYS A 347 -1.76 13.28 -7.54
N SER A 348 -1.23 12.27 -8.25
CA SER A 348 -2.01 11.50 -9.21
C SER A 348 -3.28 10.92 -8.57
N LEU A 349 -4.41 11.03 -9.27
CA LEU A 349 -5.68 10.42 -8.86
C LEU A 349 -5.69 8.88 -8.98
N LEU A 350 -4.58 8.26 -9.36
CA LEU A 350 -4.38 6.81 -9.37
C LEU A 350 -4.78 6.12 -8.06
N HIS A 351 -4.68 6.83 -6.95
CA HIS A 351 -4.84 6.29 -5.60
C HIS A 351 -6.28 6.36 -5.06
N VAL A 352 -7.21 6.87 -5.84
CA VAL A 352 -8.64 6.94 -5.49
C VAL A 352 -9.49 6.21 -6.54
N PRO A 353 -10.70 5.74 -6.18
CA PRO A 353 -11.59 5.09 -7.15
C PRO A 353 -12.00 6.05 -8.27
N VAL A 354 -12.50 5.49 -9.39
CA VAL A 354 -12.76 6.27 -10.62
C VAL A 354 -13.97 7.16 -10.50
N ASP A 355 -15.15 6.60 -10.19
CA ASP A 355 -16.43 7.31 -10.28
C ASP A 355 -17.40 6.91 -9.16
N LEU A 356 -17.77 7.89 -8.33
CA LEU A 356 -18.74 7.73 -7.25
C LEU A 356 -20.17 7.48 -7.74
N ALA A 357 -20.50 7.86 -8.98
CA ALA A 357 -21.83 7.62 -9.54
C ALA A 357 -22.19 6.14 -9.61
N LEU A 358 -21.19 5.26 -9.67
CA LEU A 358 -21.36 3.80 -9.68
C LEU A 358 -21.73 3.21 -8.32
N GLU A 359 -21.58 3.98 -7.24
CA GLU A 359 -21.82 3.52 -5.87
C GLU A 359 -23.29 3.68 -5.47
N THR A 360 -24.14 2.84 -6.02
CA THR A 360 -25.61 2.92 -5.81
C THR A 360 -26.08 2.34 -4.48
N LYS A 361 -25.24 1.57 -3.77
CA LYS A 361 -25.56 0.95 -2.48
C LYS A 361 -25.05 1.71 -1.26
N LEU A 362 -24.22 2.72 -1.45
CA LEU A 362 -23.82 3.57 -0.35
C LEU A 362 -25.03 4.36 0.19
N ALA A 363 -25.07 4.51 1.51
CA ALA A 363 -26.05 5.39 2.14
C ALA A 363 -25.98 6.79 1.52
N PRO A 364 -27.11 7.39 1.12
CA PRO A 364 -27.11 8.68 0.42
C PRO A 364 -26.32 9.76 1.13
N GLN A 365 -26.42 9.84 2.44
CA GLN A 365 -25.69 10.78 3.28
C GLN A 365 -24.16 10.59 3.17
N VAL A 366 -23.68 9.34 3.29
CA VAL A 366 -22.23 9.04 3.17
C VAL A 366 -21.75 9.39 1.76
N ARG A 367 -22.53 9.06 0.73
CA ARG A 367 -22.19 9.35 -0.66
C ARG A 367 -22.03 10.86 -0.92
N GLU A 368 -22.81 11.72 -0.28
CA GLU A 368 -22.68 13.17 -0.42
C GLU A 368 -21.36 13.73 0.14
N TRP A 369 -20.72 13.04 1.08
CA TRP A 369 -19.46 13.43 1.68
C TRP A 369 -18.23 12.98 0.86
N LEU A 370 -18.43 12.18 -0.20
CA LEU A 370 -17.36 11.57 -0.97
C LEU A 370 -17.13 12.26 -2.31
N ALA A 371 -15.92 12.13 -2.83
CA ALA A 371 -15.51 12.48 -4.18
C ALA A 371 -14.44 11.49 -4.66
N PHE A 372 -14.73 10.80 -5.77
CA PHE A 372 -13.77 9.93 -6.44
C PHE A 372 -13.05 10.69 -7.56
N ALA A 373 -12.23 10.06 -8.36
CA ALA A 373 -11.39 10.74 -9.34
C ALA A 373 -12.18 11.66 -10.29
N ASP A 374 -13.32 11.21 -10.80
CA ASP A 374 -14.17 12.00 -11.69
C ASP A 374 -14.70 13.26 -11.00
N GLN A 375 -15.21 13.13 -9.76
CA GLN A 375 -15.72 14.27 -9.00
C GLN A 375 -14.60 15.23 -8.57
N LYS A 376 -13.41 14.71 -8.27
CA LYS A 376 -12.24 15.54 -7.94
C LYS A 376 -11.75 16.38 -9.12
N LEU A 377 -11.91 15.91 -10.34
CA LEU A 377 -11.66 16.74 -11.53
C LEU A 377 -12.64 17.93 -11.61
N GLU A 378 -13.91 17.72 -11.28
CA GLU A 378 -14.90 18.81 -11.20
C GLU A 378 -14.53 19.84 -10.12
N GLU A 379 -14.03 19.38 -8.97
CA GLU A 379 -13.54 20.23 -7.88
C GLU A 379 -12.35 21.08 -8.33
N VAL A 380 -11.37 20.47 -9.01
CA VAL A 380 -10.20 21.20 -9.57
C VAL A 380 -10.63 22.27 -10.57
N ALA A 381 -11.51 21.92 -11.51
CA ALA A 381 -12.00 22.86 -12.51
C ALA A 381 -12.82 24.01 -11.88
N ALA A 382 -13.65 23.70 -10.87
CA ALA A 382 -14.41 24.72 -10.15
C ALA A 382 -13.48 25.68 -9.38
N LEU A 383 -12.45 25.16 -8.72
CA LEU A 383 -11.47 25.97 -7.99
C LEU A 383 -10.66 26.88 -8.90
N ALA A 384 -10.20 26.38 -10.05
CA ALA A 384 -9.50 27.20 -11.05
C ALA A 384 -10.39 28.34 -11.56
N ARG A 385 -11.64 28.02 -11.89
CA ARG A 385 -12.62 29.02 -12.32
C ARG A 385 -12.95 30.02 -11.22
N GLY A 386 -13.08 29.55 -9.97
CA GLY A 386 -13.34 30.43 -8.82
C GLY A 386 -12.16 31.37 -8.51
N LEU A 387 -10.94 30.91 -8.76
CA LEU A 387 -9.73 31.73 -8.60
C LEU A 387 -9.69 32.90 -9.64
N ASP A 388 -10.09 32.63 -10.88
CA ASP A 388 -10.02 33.61 -11.98
C ASP A 388 -11.23 34.54 -12.05
N GLU A 389 -12.43 34.01 -11.84
CA GLU A 389 -13.71 34.73 -12.07
C GLU A 389 -14.44 35.08 -10.76
N GLY A 390 -13.91 34.64 -9.61
CA GLY A 390 -14.56 34.81 -8.31
C GLY A 390 -15.61 33.71 -8.02
N GLU A 391 -16.34 33.88 -6.91
CA GLU A 391 -17.25 32.83 -6.42
C GLU A 391 -18.55 32.67 -7.23
N ALA A 392 -18.98 33.73 -7.92
CA ALA A 392 -20.30 33.77 -8.58
C ALA A 392 -20.52 32.61 -9.59
N PRO A 393 -19.57 32.28 -10.48
CA PRO A 393 -19.72 31.20 -11.44
C PRO A 393 -19.73 29.78 -10.80
N ILE A 394 -19.21 29.63 -9.60
CA ILE A 394 -19.08 28.34 -8.89
C ILE A 394 -19.97 28.28 -7.64
N LYS A 395 -20.93 29.20 -7.49
CA LYS A 395 -21.79 29.28 -6.30
C LYS A 395 -22.54 27.98 -5.96
N VAL A 396 -22.90 27.22 -6.99
CA VAL A 396 -23.62 25.94 -6.82
C VAL A 396 -22.69 24.89 -6.21
N GLN A 397 -21.47 24.79 -6.72
CA GLN A 397 -20.45 23.86 -6.20
C GLN A 397 -20.05 24.23 -4.77
N LEU A 398 -19.84 25.54 -4.50
CA LEU A 398 -19.55 26.01 -3.14
C LEU A 398 -20.69 25.68 -2.17
N ALA A 399 -21.95 25.97 -2.56
CA ALA A 399 -23.09 25.67 -1.70
C ALA A 399 -23.25 24.15 -1.42
N ALA A 400 -22.99 23.31 -2.43
CA ALA A 400 -23.00 21.86 -2.26
C ALA A 400 -21.87 21.37 -1.35
N SER A 401 -20.66 21.89 -1.51
CA SER A 401 -19.53 21.60 -0.61
C SER A 401 -19.83 22.04 0.82
N ASP A 402 -20.30 23.29 1.01
CA ASP A 402 -20.66 23.82 2.33
C ASP A 402 -21.74 22.97 3.04
N ALA A 403 -22.74 22.52 2.28
CA ALA A 403 -23.81 21.66 2.81
C ALA A 403 -23.25 20.30 3.25
N ALA A 404 -22.39 19.68 2.44
CA ALA A 404 -21.77 18.41 2.76
C ALA A 404 -20.85 18.50 4.00
N MET A 405 -20.03 19.57 4.08
CA MET A 405 -19.15 19.81 5.25
C MET A 405 -19.96 20.01 6.52
N ARG A 406 -21.04 20.82 6.47
CA ARG A 406 -21.95 21.00 7.63
C ARG A 406 -22.63 19.70 8.02
N ALA A 407 -23.25 18.99 7.06
CA ALA A 407 -23.95 17.75 7.32
C ALA A 407 -23.06 16.68 7.98
N ARG A 408 -21.79 16.60 7.56
CA ARG A 408 -20.83 15.67 8.15
C ARG A 408 -20.41 16.09 9.55
N ARG A 409 -20.10 17.38 9.76
CA ARG A 409 -19.69 17.90 11.06
C ARG A 409 -20.80 17.81 12.10
N ASP A 410 -22.04 18.05 11.70
CA ASP A 410 -23.20 18.11 12.61
C ASP A 410 -23.87 16.72 12.79
N SER A 411 -23.36 15.65 12.15
CA SER A 411 -23.92 14.32 12.21
C SER A 411 -23.58 13.59 13.50
N GLU A 412 -24.61 13.22 14.27
CA GLU A 412 -24.48 12.37 15.47
C GLU A 412 -24.00 10.94 15.14
N GLN A 413 -24.14 10.50 13.90
CA GLN A 413 -23.61 9.21 13.46
C GLN A 413 -22.10 9.28 13.17
N VAL A 414 -21.60 10.45 12.73
CA VAL A 414 -20.17 10.71 12.55
C VAL A 414 -19.48 10.91 13.90
N HIS A 415 -20.13 11.63 14.81
CA HIS A 415 -19.61 12.00 16.11
C HIS A 415 -20.49 11.42 17.22
N ARG A 416 -20.15 10.26 17.69
CA ARG A 416 -20.92 9.50 18.68
C ARG A 416 -20.49 9.84 20.10
N VAL A 417 -21.45 10.28 20.92
CA VAL A 417 -21.21 10.65 22.33
C VAL A 417 -20.73 9.45 23.16
N ASP A 418 -21.26 8.26 22.92
CA ASP A 418 -20.86 7.03 23.62
C ASP A 418 -19.41 6.61 23.28
N VAL A 419 -19.02 6.72 22.02
CA VAL A 419 -17.63 6.44 21.58
C VAL A 419 -16.66 7.48 22.14
N ALA A 420 -17.02 8.75 22.10
CA ALA A 420 -16.22 9.83 22.67
C ALA A 420 -16.02 9.66 24.19
N ALA A 421 -17.10 9.33 24.93
CA ALA A 421 -17.03 9.06 26.36
C ALA A 421 -16.14 7.85 26.68
N ARG A 422 -16.26 6.78 25.90
CA ARG A 422 -15.44 5.59 26.02
C ARG A 422 -13.95 5.88 25.74
N LEU A 423 -13.66 6.67 24.73
CA LEU A 423 -12.30 7.09 24.38
C LEU A 423 -11.67 7.94 25.50
N ALA A 424 -12.46 8.87 26.09
CA ALA A 424 -12.02 9.70 27.20
C ALA A 424 -11.74 8.89 28.50
N ALA A 425 -12.38 7.72 28.65
CA ALA A 425 -12.17 6.82 29.77
C ALA A 425 -10.91 5.94 29.66
N VAL A 426 -10.16 6.01 28.54
CA VAL A 426 -8.93 5.22 28.37
C VAL A 426 -7.85 5.69 29.32
N THR A 427 -7.33 4.77 30.13
CA THR A 427 -6.23 5.01 31.05
C THR A 427 -4.94 4.32 30.62
N ALA A 428 -3.81 4.73 31.16
CA ALA A 428 -2.53 4.09 30.90
C ALA A 428 -2.50 2.61 31.34
N ASP A 429 -3.27 2.25 32.39
CA ASP A 429 -3.34 0.88 32.88
C ASP A 429 -4.08 -0.05 31.89
N MET A 430 -5.02 0.48 31.10
CA MET A 430 -5.66 -0.30 30.05
C MET A 430 -4.70 -0.74 28.92
N GLN A 431 -3.51 -0.14 28.86
CA GLN A 431 -2.46 -0.46 27.89
C GLN A 431 -1.37 -1.36 28.46
N ARG A 432 -1.59 -1.97 29.65
CA ARG A 432 -0.61 -2.80 30.32
C ARG A 432 -1.17 -4.17 30.61
N ARG A 433 -0.39 -5.21 30.35
CA ARG A 433 -0.64 -6.56 30.89
C ARG A 433 -0.41 -6.53 32.40
N ARG A 434 -1.08 -7.44 33.11
CA ARG A 434 -1.00 -7.50 34.59
C ARG A 434 0.41 -7.77 35.08
N SER A 435 1.13 -8.68 34.39
CA SER A 435 2.48 -9.09 34.76
C SER A 435 3.45 -8.93 33.61
N HIS A 436 4.75 -8.86 33.91
CA HIS A 436 5.81 -8.94 32.91
C HIS A 436 5.87 -10.31 32.25
N PHE A 437 6.41 -10.38 31.02
CA PHE A 437 6.41 -11.57 30.18
C PHE A 437 6.88 -12.85 30.88
N PRO A 438 7.97 -12.90 31.68
CA PRO A 438 8.38 -14.15 32.33
C PRO A 438 7.31 -14.77 33.24
N ALA A 439 6.54 -13.94 33.95
CA ALA A 439 5.43 -14.43 34.78
C ALA A 439 4.25 -14.90 33.93
N ARG A 440 3.93 -14.17 32.85
CA ARG A 440 2.90 -14.57 31.88
C ARG A 440 3.26 -15.90 31.24
N ARG A 441 4.50 -16.04 30.78
CA ARG A 441 5.00 -17.26 30.16
C ARG A 441 4.86 -18.47 31.08
N ALA A 442 5.18 -18.33 32.36
CA ALA A 442 5.00 -19.41 33.35
C ALA A 442 3.54 -19.85 33.47
N ALA A 443 2.60 -18.88 33.57
CA ALA A 443 1.16 -19.16 33.62
C ALA A 443 0.60 -19.77 32.32
N GLN A 444 1.13 -19.34 31.18
CA GLN A 444 0.79 -19.86 29.84
C GLN A 444 1.32 -21.28 29.68
N GLN A 445 2.56 -21.56 30.10
CA GLN A 445 3.13 -22.89 30.01
C GLN A 445 2.37 -23.88 30.91
N GLU A 446 1.94 -23.46 32.09
CA GLU A 446 1.08 -24.27 32.97
C GLU A 446 -0.26 -24.62 32.29
N ARG A 447 -0.89 -23.66 31.60
CA ARG A 447 -2.18 -23.86 30.92
C ARG A 447 -2.07 -24.66 29.64
N LEU A 448 -1.08 -24.34 28.80
CA LEU A 448 -0.96 -24.86 27.43
C LEU A 448 -0.16 -26.16 27.37
N ALA A 449 0.78 -26.38 28.31
CA ALA A 449 1.68 -27.52 28.38
C ALA A 449 2.37 -27.84 27.03
N LEU A 450 2.77 -26.77 26.29
CA LEU A 450 3.36 -26.91 24.95
C LEU A 450 4.79 -27.47 25.04
N PRO A 451 5.18 -28.34 24.09
CA PRO A 451 6.55 -28.81 23.98
C PRO A 451 7.47 -27.68 23.48
N LEU A 452 8.80 -27.87 23.56
CA LEU A 452 9.74 -27.03 22.84
C LEU A 452 9.44 -27.01 21.35
N PHE A 453 9.73 -25.89 20.68
CA PHE A 453 9.42 -25.70 19.26
C PHE A 453 7.96 -26.01 18.92
N PRO A 454 6.99 -25.36 19.58
CA PRO A 454 5.59 -25.62 19.33
C PRO A 454 5.21 -25.26 17.89
N THR A 455 4.36 -26.09 17.28
CA THR A 455 3.96 -25.97 15.89
C THR A 455 2.59 -25.33 15.75
N THR A 456 2.44 -24.39 14.81
CA THR A 456 1.17 -23.71 14.49
C THR A 456 1.17 -23.22 13.05
N THR A 457 0.05 -22.66 12.58
CA THR A 457 -0.03 -21.86 11.36
C THR A 457 -0.42 -20.42 11.68
N ILE A 458 -0.39 -19.54 10.69
CA ILE A 458 -0.71 -18.12 10.91
C ILE A 458 -2.22 -17.91 11.08
N GLY A 459 -3.07 -18.64 10.34
CA GLY A 459 -4.53 -18.53 10.52
C GLY A 459 -5.34 -19.10 9.36
N SER A 460 -5.18 -18.56 8.16
CA SER A 460 -5.99 -18.96 7.02
C SER A 460 -5.49 -20.23 6.34
N PHE A 461 -6.45 -21.08 5.93
CA PHE A 461 -6.25 -22.20 5.02
C PHE A 461 -6.72 -21.89 3.59
N PRO A 462 -6.49 -22.79 2.60
CA PRO A 462 -6.81 -22.56 1.21
C PRO A 462 -8.26 -22.12 0.99
N GLN A 463 -8.43 -20.97 0.36
CA GLN A 463 -9.73 -20.46 -0.08
C GLN A 463 -10.06 -21.10 -1.44
N THR A 464 -10.61 -22.33 -1.41
CA THR A 464 -10.94 -23.09 -2.61
C THR A 464 -12.04 -22.41 -3.45
N THR A 465 -12.31 -22.96 -4.63
CA THR A 465 -13.39 -22.46 -5.48
C THR A 465 -14.74 -22.60 -4.80
N GLU A 466 -14.97 -23.71 -4.07
CA GLU A 466 -16.19 -24.00 -3.34
C GLU A 466 -16.43 -22.98 -2.22
N VAL A 467 -15.40 -22.66 -1.42
CA VAL A 467 -15.48 -21.65 -0.35
C VAL A 467 -15.85 -20.27 -0.95
N ARG A 468 -15.22 -19.90 -2.08
CA ARG A 468 -15.51 -18.62 -2.74
C ARG A 468 -16.90 -18.60 -3.35
N GLN A 469 -17.35 -19.72 -3.94
CA GLN A 469 -18.70 -19.86 -4.52
C GLN A 469 -19.78 -19.80 -3.44
N ALA A 470 -19.60 -20.46 -2.31
CA ALA A 470 -20.53 -20.44 -1.19
C ALA A 470 -20.73 -19.00 -0.66
N ARG A 471 -19.62 -18.26 -0.46
CA ARG A 471 -19.66 -16.86 -0.04
C ARG A 471 -20.38 -15.97 -1.07
N ALA A 472 -20.07 -16.17 -2.34
CA ALA A 472 -20.71 -15.44 -3.42
C ALA A 472 -22.20 -15.82 -3.54
N GLY A 473 -22.56 -17.07 -3.30
CA GLY A 473 -23.95 -17.58 -3.27
C GLY A 473 -24.76 -16.94 -2.16
N LEU A 474 -24.19 -16.83 -0.95
CA LEU A 474 -24.81 -16.10 0.17
C LEU A 474 -25.03 -14.62 -0.20
N GLY A 475 -24.02 -13.95 -0.74
CA GLY A 475 -24.11 -12.54 -1.11
C GLY A 475 -25.11 -12.23 -2.23
N ARG A 476 -25.46 -13.24 -3.05
CA ARG A 476 -26.50 -13.16 -4.10
C ARG A 476 -27.87 -13.67 -3.66
N GLY A 477 -28.00 -14.15 -2.42
CA GLY A 477 -29.23 -14.75 -1.93
C GLY A 477 -29.54 -16.12 -2.55
N GLN A 478 -28.55 -16.79 -3.18
CA GLN A 478 -28.68 -18.13 -3.78
C GLN A 478 -28.44 -19.24 -2.77
N LEU A 479 -27.83 -18.91 -1.65
CA LEU A 479 -27.57 -19.79 -0.53
C LEU A 479 -28.13 -19.12 0.73
N SER A 480 -28.89 -19.88 1.53
CA SER A 480 -29.37 -19.37 2.82
C SER A 480 -28.24 -19.25 3.84
N ALA A 481 -28.39 -18.34 4.82
CA ALA A 481 -27.39 -18.19 5.88
C ALA A 481 -27.16 -19.51 6.65
N ALA A 482 -28.23 -20.27 6.93
CA ALA A 482 -28.14 -21.54 7.62
C ALA A 482 -27.38 -22.61 6.83
N GLU A 483 -27.54 -22.63 5.51
CA GLU A 483 -26.78 -23.54 4.63
C GLU A 483 -25.31 -23.12 4.53
N TYR A 484 -25.07 -21.83 4.40
CA TYR A 484 -23.70 -21.30 4.42
C TYR A 484 -22.98 -21.63 5.73
N ASP A 485 -23.66 -21.43 6.88
CA ASP A 485 -23.12 -21.77 8.19
C ASP A 485 -22.79 -23.26 8.33
N ARG A 486 -23.65 -24.15 7.79
CA ARG A 486 -23.34 -25.60 7.77
C ARG A 486 -22.09 -25.94 6.96
N GLN A 487 -21.91 -25.27 5.81
CA GLN A 487 -20.71 -25.49 4.99
C GLN A 487 -19.44 -24.95 5.71
N ILE A 488 -19.51 -23.77 6.32
CA ILE A 488 -18.39 -23.24 7.12
C ILE A 488 -18.04 -24.20 8.25
N ALA A 489 -19.04 -24.68 9.00
CA ALA A 489 -18.82 -25.63 10.09
C ALA A 489 -18.12 -26.94 9.60
N ALA A 490 -18.56 -27.49 8.47
CA ALA A 490 -17.96 -28.67 7.89
C ALA A 490 -16.49 -28.47 7.50
N TRP A 491 -16.16 -27.32 6.87
CA TRP A 491 -14.76 -27.01 6.54
C TRP A 491 -13.90 -26.78 7.78
N ILE A 492 -14.45 -26.19 8.84
CA ILE A 492 -13.76 -26.06 10.13
C ILE A 492 -13.51 -27.45 10.74
N ASP A 493 -14.52 -28.33 10.77
CA ASP A 493 -14.39 -29.69 11.29
C ASP A 493 -13.29 -30.48 10.55
N ASP A 494 -13.28 -30.37 9.22
CA ASP A 494 -12.25 -31.03 8.40
C ASP A 494 -10.86 -30.45 8.67
N ALA A 495 -10.74 -29.12 8.79
CA ALA A 495 -9.48 -28.46 9.06
C ALA A 495 -8.94 -28.79 10.47
N VAL A 496 -9.79 -28.85 11.49
CA VAL A 496 -9.39 -29.21 12.85
C VAL A 496 -8.91 -30.66 12.90
N ARG A 497 -9.72 -31.61 12.39
CA ARG A 497 -9.37 -33.03 12.35
C ARG A 497 -8.04 -33.24 11.65
N TRP A 498 -7.85 -32.61 10.49
CA TRP A 498 -6.64 -32.77 9.72
C TRP A 498 -5.40 -32.20 10.45
N GLN A 499 -5.51 -31.06 11.13
CA GLN A 499 -4.42 -30.48 11.94
C GLN A 499 -4.05 -31.44 13.11
N GLU A 500 -5.05 -32.08 13.73
CA GLU A 500 -4.81 -33.10 14.76
C GLU A 500 -4.06 -34.31 14.22
N GLU A 501 -4.48 -34.85 13.05
CA GLU A 501 -3.81 -35.96 12.36
C GLU A 501 -2.35 -35.68 12.06
N LEU A 502 -2.03 -34.45 11.61
CA LEU A 502 -0.65 -33.97 11.39
C LEU A 502 0.14 -33.86 12.69
N GLY A 503 -0.52 -33.52 13.78
CA GLY A 503 0.09 -33.30 15.08
C GLY A 503 0.59 -31.90 15.31
N LEU A 504 -0.10 -30.88 14.78
CA LEU A 504 0.12 -29.48 15.15
C LEU A 504 -0.21 -29.28 16.63
N ASP A 505 0.57 -28.47 17.33
CA ASP A 505 0.42 -28.26 18.77
C ASP A 505 -0.66 -27.19 19.08
N VAL A 506 -0.74 -26.13 18.31
CA VAL A 506 -1.76 -25.07 18.40
C VAL A 506 -2.48 -24.96 17.07
N LEU A 507 -3.80 -25.10 17.10
CA LEU A 507 -4.63 -25.17 15.91
C LEU A 507 -5.25 -23.84 15.56
N VAL A 508 -5.71 -23.71 14.31
CA VAL A 508 -6.50 -22.57 13.79
C VAL A 508 -7.78 -23.08 13.13
N HIS A 509 -8.84 -22.25 13.10
CA HIS A 509 -10.10 -22.65 12.47
C HIS A 509 -10.09 -22.54 10.93
N GLY A 510 -9.07 -21.85 10.33
CA GLY A 510 -8.86 -21.80 8.89
C GLY A 510 -9.46 -20.59 8.16
N GLU A 511 -10.23 -19.76 8.84
CA GLU A 511 -10.79 -18.49 8.33
C GLU A 511 -11.65 -18.63 7.06
N PHE A 512 -12.41 -19.72 6.93
CA PHE A 512 -13.22 -19.99 5.74
C PHE A 512 -14.35 -18.96 5.53
N GLU A 513 -14.85 -18.34 6.58
CA GLU A 513 -15.87 -17.30 6.56
C GLU A 513 -15.34 -15.95 6.07
N ARG A 514 -14.03 -15.72 6.08
CA ARG A 514 -13.40 -14.43 5.80
C ARG A 514 -13.05 -14.27 4.33
N ASN A 515 -13.45 -13.13 3.76
CA ASN A 515 -13.08 -12.74 2.40
C ASN A 515 -11.72 -12.00 2.35
N ASP A 516 -11.53 -11.06 3.29
CA ASP A 516 -10.37 -10.19 3.39
C ASP A 516 -10.15 -9.86 4.87
N MET A 517 -8.89 -9.65 5.28
CA MET A 517 -8.56 -9.46 6.69
C MET A 517 -8.98 -8.10 7.26
N VAL A 518 -9.27 -7.09 6.42
CA VAL A 518 -9.78 -5.79 6.87
C VAL A 518 -11.27 -5.68 6.62
N LYS A 519 -11.72 -6.07 5.44
CA LYS A 519 -13.13 -6.00 5.06
C LYS A 519 -14.02 -6.80 6.00
N TYR A 520 -13.62 -8.02 6.38
CA TYR A 520 -14.39 -8.88 7.28
C TYR A 520 -14.69 -8.20 8.62
N PHE A 521 -13.70 -7.52 9.21
CA PHE A 521 -13.87 -6.80 10.47
C PHE A 521 -14.68 -5.51 10.29
N GLY A 522 -14.33 -4.72 9.27
CA GLY A 522 -15.03 -3.46 9.00
C GLY A 522 -16.53 -3.65 8.71
N GLU A 523 -16.93 -4.77 8.05
CA GLU A 523 -18.35 -5.09 7.80
C GLU A 523 -19.17 -5.33 9.09
N GLN A 524 -18.49 -5.55 10.21
CA GLN A 524 -19.07 -5.82 11.52
C GLN A 524 -18.86 -4.67 12.53
N LEU A 525 -18.24 -3.59 12.09
CA LEU A 525 -17.99 -2.40 12.90
C LEU A 525 -18.85 -1.23 12.41
N ASP A 526 -19.40 -0.46 13.34
CA ASP A 526 -20.02 0.82 13.02
C ASP A 526 -18.96 1.81 12.54
N GLY A 527 -19.38 2.81 11.76
CA GLY A 527 -18.51 3.85 11.23
C GLY A 527 -17.80 3.47 9.92
N PHE A 528 -18.05 2.28 9.37
CA PHE A 528 -17.49 1.79 8.10
C PHE A 528 -18.51 1.79 6.97
N ALA A 529 -18.04 2.02 5.76
CA ALA A 529 -18.81 1.85 4.53
C ALA A 529 -17.99 1.07 3.49
N PHE A 530 -18.70 0.34 2.63
CA PHE A 530 -18.11 -0.52 1.60
C PHE A 530 -18.66 -0.18 0.24
N THR A 531 -17.76 -0.09 -0.74
CA THR A 531 -18.05 0.26 -2.11
C THR A 531 -18.30 -0.97 -2.98
N GLN A 532 -19.04 -0.79 -4.09
CA GLN A 532 -19.22 -1.81 -5.12
C GLN A 532 -18.12 -1.72 -6.20
N HIS A 533 -17.72 -0.50 -6.53
CA HIS A 533 -16.76 -0.16 -7.59
C HIS A 533 -15.59 0.70 -7.10
N GLY A 534 -15.41 0.84 -5.80
CA GLY A 534 -14.36 1.62 -5.18
C GLY A 534 -12.96 0.99 -5.29
N TRP A 535 -12.64 0.48 -6.49
CA TRP A 535 -11.39 -0.24 -6.76
C TRP A 535 -10.25 0.72 -6.99
N VAL A 536 -9.14 0.48 -6.29
CA VAL A 536 -7.84 1.10 -6.56
C VAL A 536 -6.83 0.01 -6.92
N GLN A 537 -5.89 0.33 -7.78
CA GLN A 537 -4.84 -0.60 -8.18
C GLN A 537 -3.82 -0.76 -7.04
N SER A 538 -3.49 -2.02 -6.72
CA SER A 538 -2.41 -2.35 -5.81
C SER A 538 -1.11 -2.64 -6.58
N TYR A 539 -1.16 -3.52 -7.57
CA TYR A 539 -0.08 -3.77 -8.54
C TYR A 539 -0.62 -4.60 -9.70
N GLY A 540 -0.13 -4.37 -10.91
CA GLY A 540 -0.53 -5.13 -12.09
C GLY A 540 -2.05 -5.21 -12.23
N SER A 541 -2.61 -6.43 -12.25
CA SER A 541 -4.07 -6.65 -12.28
C SER A 541 -4.71 -6.67 -10.88
N ARG A 542 -3.92 -6.67 -9.81
CA ARG A 542 -4.46 -6.71 -8.46
C ARG A 542 -5.05 -5.36 -8.06
N CYS A 543 -6.32 -5.41 -7.68
CA CYS A 543 -7.07 -4.27 -7.15
C CYS A 543 -7.55 -4.58 -5.75
N VAL A 544 -7.65 -3.54 -4.93
CA VAL A 544 -8.26 -3.56 -3.61
C VAL A 544 -9.40 -2.55 -3.58
N ALA A 545 -10.39 -2.79 -2.75
CA ALA A 545 -11.46 -1.85 -2.44
C ALA A 545 -11.39 -1.54 -0.95
N PRO A 546 -10.57 -0.56 -0.55
CA PRO A 546 -10.41 -0.23 0.86
C PRO A 546 -11.75 0.17 1.48
N PRO A 547 -12.06 -0.26 2.70
CA PRO A 547 -13.18 0.28 3.45
C PRO A 547 -13.04 1.79 3.64
N ILE A 548 -14.17 2.46 3.82
CA ILE A 548 -14.22 3.90 4.13
C ILE A 548 -14.64 4.05 5.59
N ILE A 549 -13.76 4.58 6.43
CA ILE A 549 -14.08 4.93 7.82
C ILE A 549 -14.65 6.33 7.81
N TRP A 550 -15.98 6.44 7.90
CA TRP A 550 -16.70 7.70 7.75
C TRP A 550 -17.17 8.34 9.07
N GLY A 551 -17.19 7.56 10.14
CA GLY A 551 -17.66 8.01 11.44
C GLY A 551 -16.87 7.37 12.58
N ASP A 552 -17.32 7.63 13.81
CA ASP A 552 -16.76 7.02 15.00
C ASP A 552 -16.95 5.50 14.98
N VAL A 553 -15.90 4.77 15.36
CA VAL A 553 -15.88 3.31 15.26
C VAL A 553 -16.35 2.68 16.57
N ALA A 554 -17.31 1.77 16.46
CA ALA A 554 -17.77 0.94 17.56
C ALA A 554 -18.02 -0.50 17.11
N ARG A 555 -17.95 -1.43 18.06
CA ARG A 555 -18.26 -2.85 17.86
C ARG A 555 -19.67 -3.13 18.43
N PRO A 556 -20.69 -3.34 17.59
CA PRO A 556 -22.06 -3.59 18.06
C PRO A 556 -22.26 -5.02 18.60
N ALA A 557 -21.45 -6.00 18.12
CA ALA A 557 -21.58 -7.41 18.49
C ALA A 557 -20.26 -8.17 18.31
N PRO A 558 -20.11 -9.37 18.89
CA PRO A 558 -18.97 -10.25 18.66
C PRO A 558 -18.79 -10.59 17.18
N MET A 559 -17.53 -10.55 16.68
CA MET A 559 -17.22 -10.70 15.26
C MET A 559 -16.73 -12.11 14.89
N THR A 560 -15.84 -12.68 15.72
CA THR A 560 -15.12 -13.95 15.45
C THR A 560 -15.36 -15.03 16.49
N VAL A 561 -15.91 -14.64 17.64
CA VAL A 561 -16.09 -15.53 18.82
C VAL A 561 -16.84 -16.81 18.47
N ARG A 562 -17.92 -16.69 17.68
CA ARG A 562 -18.77 -17.83 17.30
C ARG A 562 -17.96 -18.96 16.64
N TRP A 563 -17.18 -18.65 15.62
CA TRP A 563 -16.43 -19.66 14.86
C TRP A 563 -15.20 -20.14 15.59
N SER A 564 -14.54 -19.25 16.35
CA SER A 564 -13.40 -19.62 17.18
C SER A 564 -13.82 -20.57 18.32
N ALA A 565 -14.92 -20.26 19.01
CA ALA A 565 -15.48 -21.14 20.04
C ALA A 565 -16.01 -22.47 19.47
N TYR A 566 -16.64 -22.43 18.29
CA TYR A 566 -17.05 -23.63 17.58
C TYR A 566 -15.84 -24.53 17.29
N ALA A 567 -14.78 -23.99 16.72
CA ALA A 567 -13.56 -24.72 16.43
C ALA A 567 -12.92 -25.30 17.71
N GLN A 568 -12.85 -24.51 18.80
CA GLN A 568 -12.34 -25.03 20.09
C GLN A 568 -13.20 -26.16 20.65
N SER A 569 -14.50 -26.17 20.39
CA SER A 569 -15.38 -27.27 20.82
C SER A 569 -15.14 -28.59 20.08
N ARG A 570 -14.36 -28.58 18.99
CA ARG A 570 -14.06 -29.75 18.15
C ARG A 570 -12.75 -30.44 18.52
N THR A 571 -11.96 -29.85 19.43
CA THR A 571 -10.64 -30.34 19.80
C THR A 571 -10.31 -30.04 21.26
N GLU A 572 -9.51 -30.88 21.88
CA GLU A 572 -8.89 -30.63 23.18
C GLU A 572 -7.58 -29.82 23.07
N ARG A 573 -7.01 -29.70 21.87
CA ARG A 573 -5.80 -28.89 21.64
C ARG A 573 -6.12 -27.42 21.69
N PRO A 574 -5.14 -26.57 22.08
CA PRO A 574 -5.32 -25.13 22.07
C PRO A 574 -5.72 -24.64 20.67
N MET A 575 -6.82 -23.90 20.59
CA MET A 575 -7.27 -23.18 19.40
C MET A 575 -6.85 -21.73 19.48
N LYS A 576 -6.36 -21.19 18.36
CA LYS A 576 -5.94 -19.79 18.26
C LYS A 576 -7.07 -18.95 17.67
N GLY A 577 -7.57 -17.97 18.43
CA GLY A 577 -8.46 -16.92 17.93
C GLY A 577 -7.67 -15.93 17.08
N MET A 578 -8.21 -15.54 15.92
CA MET A 578 -7.50 -14.76 14.90
C MET A 578 -8.18 -13.42 14.67
N LEU A 579 -7.44 -12.33 14.82
CA LEU A 579 -7.92 -10.95 14.64
C LEU A 579 -6.96 -10.16 13.76
N THR A 580 -7.49 -9.14 13.09
CA THR A 580 -6.66 -8.08 12.51
C THR A 580 -6.52 -6.94 13.49
N GLY A 581 -5.32 -6.43 13.65
CA GLY A 581 -5.01 -5.38 14.60
C GLY A 581 -5.48 -3.98 14.17
N PRO A 582 -5.59 -3.06 15.13
CA PRO A 582 -6.16 -1.73 14.91
C PRO A 582 -5.36 -0.89 13.92
N VAL A 583 -4.03 -1.00 13.92
CA VAL A 583 -3.18 -0.25 13.00
C VAL A 583 -3.39 -0.74 11.56
N THR A 584 -3.48 -2.03 11.35
CA THR A 584 -3.71 -2.61 10.02
C THR A 584 -5.10 -2.26 9.49
N ILE A 585 -6.15 -2.34 10.31
CA ILE A 585 -7.51 -1.93 9.91
C ILE A 585 -7.52 -0.46 9.48
N LEU A 586 -6.84 0.41 10.25
CA LEU A 586 -6.72 1.83 9.92
C LEU A 586 -5.95 2.05 8.61
N GLN A 587 -4.76 1.45 8.47
CA GLN A 587 -3.84 1.73 7.37
C GLN A 587 -4.37 1.25 6.01
N TRP A 588 -5.14 0.18 5.98
CA TRP A 588 -5.73 -0.36 4.76
C TRP A 588 -7.16 0.12 4.48
N SER A 589 -7.56 1.22 5.11
CA SER A 589 -8.83 1.91 4.91
C SER A 589 -8.61 3.33 4.39
N PHE A 590 -9.62 3.88 3.70
CA PHE A 590 -9.75 5.33 3.54
C PHE A 590 -10.24 5.91 4.86
N VAL A 591 -9.40 6.68 5.51
CA VAL A 591 -9.67 7.17 6.86
C VAL A 591 -10.33 8.55 6.79
N ARG A 592 -11.25 8.81 7.72
CA ARG A 592 -11.82 10.15 7.92
C ARG A 592 -10.71 11.18 8.21
N ASP A 593 -10.93 12.40 7.78
CA ASP A 593 -9.95 13.50 7.79
C ASP A 593 -10.28 14.63 8.78
N ASP A 594 -11.41 14.50 9.49
CA ASP A 594 -11.91 15.49 10.46
C ASP A 594 -11.37 15.28 11.88
N VAL A 595 -10.74 14.12 12.15
CA VAL A 595 -10.07 13.82 13.42
C VAL A 595 -8.70 13.17 13.15
N PRO A 596 -7.74 13.26 14.11
CA PRO A 596 -6.44 12.62 13.95
C PRO A 596 -6.54 11.11 13.74
N ARG A 597 -5.67 10.54 12.91
CA ARG A 597 -5.59 9.09 12.66
C ARG A 597 -5.41 8.27 13.93
N GLU A 598 -4.63 8.77 14.88
CA GLU A 598 -4.46 8.20 16.22
C GLU A 598 -5.81 8.02 16.94
N THR A 599 -6.68 9.02 16.88
CA THR A 599 -8.03 8.96 17.48
C THR A 599 -8.84 7.81 16.89
N VAL A 600 -8.88 7.70 15.57
CA VAL A 600 -9.57 6.60 14.87
C VAL A 600 -8.97 5.24 15.24
N CYS A 601 -7.64 5.14 15.28
CA CYS A 601 -6.94 3.91 15.67
C CYS A 601 -7.28 3.48 17.09
N ARG A 602 -7.39 4.41 18.04
CA ARG A 602 -7.79 4.14 19.43
C ARG A 602 -9.24 3.64 19.52
N GLN A 603 -10.15 4.17 18.69
CA GLN A 603 -11.53 3.66 18.60
C GLN A 603 -11.56 2.21 18.10
N ILE A 604 -10.81 1.91 17.03
CA ILE A 604 -10.66 0.54 16.52
C ILE A 604 -10.03 -0.36 17.59
N ALA A 605 -9.01 0.11 18.31
CA ALA A 605 -8.34 -0.64 19.36
C ALA A 605 -9.32 -1.01 20.50
N LEU A 606 -10.23 -0.12 20.87
CA LEU A 606 -11.27 -0.40 21.85
C LEU A 606 -12.27 -1.46 21.36
N ALA A 607 -12.63 -1.43 20.07
CA ALA A 607 -13.49 -2.44 19.45
C ALA A 607 -12.82 -3.83 19.42
N ILE A 608 -11.52 -3.89 19.08
CA ILE A 608 -10.74 -5.12 19.10
C ILE A 608 -10.50 -5.61 20.53
N ARG A 609 -10.33 -4.70 21.51
CA ARG A 609 -10.22 -5.05 22.94
C ARG A 609 -11.42 -5.85 23.42
N ASP A 610 -12.62 -5.45 23.03
CA ASP A 610 -13.84 -6.17 23.39
C ASP A 610 -13.86 -7.58 22.77
N GLU A 611 -13.46 -7.70 21.52
CA GLU A 611 -13.36 -8.99 20.82
C GLU A 611 -12.34 -9.92 21.51
N VAL A 612 -11.18 -9.37 21.90
CA VAL A 612 -10.14 -10.10 22.63
C VAL A 612 -10.65 -10.60 23.99
N ALA A 613 -11.38 -9.76 24.71
CA ALA A 613 -11.99 -10.14 25.99
C ALA A 613 -13.06 -11.22 25.82
N ASP A 614 -13.91 -11.12 24.80
CA ASP A 614 -14.95 -12.10 24.52
C ASP A 614 -14.37 -13.45 24.06
N LEU A 615 -13.27 -13.45 23.29
CA LEU A 615 -12.54 -14.68 22.91
C LEU A 615 -11.96 -15.38 24.15
N GLU A 616 -11.34 -14.62 25.08
CA GLU A 616 -10.86 -15.18 26.34
C GLU A 616 -12.01 -15.74 27.17
N ALA A 617 -13.12 -15.00 27.28
CA ALA A 617 -14.31 -15.44 28.01
C ALA A 617 -14.94 -16.71 27.42
N ALA A 618 -14.85 -16.89 26.09
CA ALA A 618 -15.24 -18.09 25.37
C ALA A 618 -14.24 -19.26 25.54
N GLY A 619 -13.15 -19.08 26.28
CA GLY A 619 -12.19 -20.12 26.63
C GLY A 619 -10.98 -20.24 25.73
N LEU A 620 -10.82 -19.39 24.72
CA LEU A 620 -9.68 -19.42 23.80
C LEU A 620 -8.37 -19.15 24.57
N PRO A 621 -7.37 -20.09 24.51
CA PRO A 621 -6.14 -19.93 25.29
C PRO A 621 -5.07 -19.10 24.58
N VAL A 622 -5.19 -18.94 23.26
CA VAL A 622 -4.27 -18.17 22.42
C VAL A 622 -5.09 -17.21 21.56
N ILE A 623 -4.71 -15.95 21.50
CA ILE A 623 -5.37 -14.93 20.67
C ILE A 623 -4.29 -14.21 19.88
N GLN A 624 -4.40 -14.26 18.56
CA GLN A 624 -3.48 -13.59 17.65
C GLN A 624 -4.12 -12.33 17.08
N VAL A 625 -3.41 -11.21 17.18
CA VAL A 625 -3.82 -9.91 16.66
C VAL A 625 -2.75 -9.43 15.67
N ASP A 626 -3.04 -9.55 14.38
CA ASP A 626 -2.05 -9.37 13.31
C ASP A 626 -1.89 -7.91 12.90
N GLU A 627 -0.65 -7.46 12.81
CA GLU A 627 -0.28 -6.10 12.43
C GLU A 627 0.68 -6.04 11.22
N PRO A 628 0.32 -6.61 10.06
CA PRO A 628 1.18 -6.56 8.88
C PRO A 628 1.44 -5.14 8.38
N ALA A 629 0.52 -4.20 8.63
CA ALA A 629 0.68 -2.81 8.21
C ALA A 629 1.40 -1.92 9.23
N PHE A 630 1.91 -2.46 10.33
CA PHE A 630 2.56 -1.67 11.39
C PHE A 630 3.76 -0.87 10.85
N ARG A 631 4.70 -1.52 10.16
CA ARG A 631 5.82 -0.85 9.53
C ARG A 631 5.41 -0.07 8.28
N GLU A 632 4.48 -0.58 7.53
CA GLU A 632 3.96 0.07 6.33
C GLU A 632 3.32 1.44 6.60
N GLY A 633 2.85 1.68 7.80
CA GLY A 633 2.24 2.94 8.23
C GLY A 633 3.23 4.00 8.64
N LEU A 634 4.55 3.73 8.64
CA LEU A 634 5.57 4.72 8.96
C LEU A 634 5.43 5.96 8.07
N PRO A 635 5.47 7.17 8.65
CA PRO A 635 5.55 8.40 7.89
C PRO A 635 6.77 8.44 6.98
N LEU A 636 6.71 9.19 5.88
CA LEU A 636 7.81 9.33 4.93
C LEU A 636 9.06 9.97 5.53
N ARG A 637 8.91 10.84 6.54
CA ARG A 637 9.99 11.51 7.24
C ARG A 637 10.33 10.82 8.55
N ARG A 638 11.57 10.51 8.79
CA ARG A 638 12.04 9.87 10.03
C ARG A 638 11.72 10.65 11.29
N ARG A 639 11.72 11.98 11.21
CA ARG A 639 11.36 12.86 12.34
C ARG A 639 9.94 12.59 12.90
N ASP A 640 9.04 12.02 12.06
CA ASP A 640 7.66 11.75 12.42
C ASP A 640 7.43 10.30 12.89
N TRP A 641 8.47 9.44 12.82
CA TRP A 641 8.37 8.02 13.15
C TRP A 641 8.10 7.77 14.63
N GLU A 642 8.78 8.50 15.52
CA GLU A 642 8.64 8.32 16.96
C GLU A 642 7.19 8.55 17.40
N ALA A 643 6.58 9.64 16.93
CA ALA A 643 5.19 9.96 17.25
C ALA A 643 4.22 8.88 16.71
N TYR A 644 4.43 8.42 15.46
CA TYR A 644 3.64 7.35 14.88
C TYR A 644 3.77 6.05 15.68
N LEU A 645 5.00 5.60 15.92
CA LEU A 645 5.28 4.34 16.61
C LEU A 645 4.73 4.35 18.04
N ALA A 646 4.82 5.50 18.73
CA ALA A 646 4.28 5.64 20.08
C ALA A 646 2.76 5.36 20.15
N TRP A 647 1.96 6.01 19.29
CA TRP A 647 0.52 5.75 19.31
C TRP A 647 0.14 4.39 18.70
N ALA A 648 0.87 3.89 17.71
CA ALA A 648 0.61 2.59 17.12
C ALA A 648 0.82 1.45 18.13
N VAL A 649 1.93 1.48 18.88
CA VAL A 649 2.19 0.57 20.00
C VAL A 649 1.11 0.69 21.08
N ALA A 650 0.74 1.92 21.46
CA ALA A 650 -0.30 2.16 22.46
C ALA A 650 -1.66 1.57 22.03
N CYS A 651 -2.02 1.67 20.73
CA CYS A 651 -3.26 1.10 20.21
C CYS A 651 -3.23 -0.44 20.21
N PHE A 652 -2.12 -1.07 19.83
CA PHE A 652 -1.98 -2.52 19.93
C PHE A 652 -2.11 -2.99 21.39
N ARG A 653 -1.40 -2.35 22.31
CA ARG A 653 -1.48 -2.67 23.74
C ARG A 653 -2.88 -2.44 24.31
N LEU A 654 -3.55 -1.37 23.91
CA LEU A 654 -4.94 -1.11 24.31
C LEU A 654 -5.87 -2.26 23.86
N ALA A 655 -5.68 -2.77 22.66
CA ALA A 655 -6.47 -3.88 22.11
C ALA A 655 -6.20 -5.21 22.84
N THR A 656 -4.98 -5.46 23.29
CA THR A 656 -4.54 -6.80 23.71
C THR A 656 -4.34 -6.98 25.21
N SER A 657 -4.32 -5.90 25.99
CA SER A 657 -3.95 -5.98 27.43
C SER A 657 -5.11 -6.34 28.37
N SER A 658 -6.31 -6.64 27.86
CA SER A 658 -7.48 -6.98 28.70
C SER A 658 -7.43 -8.38 29.31
N VAL A 659 -6.65 -9.29 28.74
CA VAL A 659 -6.67 -10.70 29.10
C VAL A 659 -5.80 -11.03 30.31
N ALA A 660 -6.10 -12.17 30.95
CA ALA A 660 -5.33 -12.72 32.07
C ALA A 660 -3.94 -13.20 31.61
N ASP A 661 -3.00 -13.32 32.54
CA ASP A 661 -1.63 -13.76 32.26
C ASP A 661 -1.53 -15.15 31.58
N ARG A 662 -2.46 -16.03 31.88
CA ARG A 662 -2.56 -17.40 31.32
C ARG A 662 -3.02 -17.43 29.85
N THR A 663 -3.52 -16.32 29.28
CA THR A 663 -3.93 -16.23 27.88
C THR A 663 -2.79 -15.63 27.07
N SER A 664 -2.32 -16.36 26.07
CA SER A 664 -1.20 -15.96 25.23
C SER A 664 -1.66 -15.03 24.11
N ILE A 665 -1.01 -13.88 24.01
CA ILE A 665 -1.23 -12.91 22.91
C ILE A 665 -0.14 -13.07 21.88
N HIS A 666 -0.54 -13.45 20.67
CA HIS A 666 0.33 -13.54 19.50
C HIS A 666 0.11 -12.34 18.58
N THR A 667 1.10 -12.06 17.76
CA THR A 667 1.00 -11.14 16.62
C THR A 667 1.75 -11.69 15.42
N HIS A 668 1.39 -11.21 14.23
CA HIS A 668 2.08 -11.56 12.99
C HIS A 668 2.42 -10.32 12.19
N MET A 669 3.61 -10.29 11.63
CA MET A 669 4.09 -9.25 10.73
C MET A 669 4.70 -9.87 9.48
N CYS A 670 4.24 -9.39 8.31
CA CYS A 670 4.76 -9.82 7.01
C CYS A 670 5.62 -8.71 6.38
N TYR A 671 6.42 -9.09 5.37
CA TYR A 671 7.09 -8.20 4.40
C TYR A 671 7.93 -7.06 4.98
N ALA A 672 8.62 -7.23 6.11
CA ALA A 672 9.30 -6.09 6.69
C ALA A 672 10.77 -6.35 7.03
N GLU A 673 11.61 -5.36 6.74
CA GLU A 673 12.90 -5.18 7.38
C GLU A 673 12.66 -4.49 8.72
N PHE A 674 12.75 -5.22 9.83
CA PHE A 674 12.35 -4.72 11.15
C PHE A 674 13.46 -4.00 11.93
N ASN A 675 14.68 -4.00 11.42
CA ASN A 675 15.87 -3.57 12.16
C ASN A 675 15.75 -2.15 12.74
N ASP A 676 15.06 -1.26 12.00
CA ASP A 676 14.91 0.14 12.35
C ASP A 676 13.78 0.43 13.37
N ILE A 677 12.87 -0.53 13.59
CA ILE A 677 11.71 -0.39 14.50
C ILE A 677 11.63 -1.48 15.59
N MET A 678 12.67 -2.29 15.75
CA MET A 678 12.70 -3.37 16.74
C MET A 678 12.34 -2.95 18.16
N PRO A 679 12.80 -1.79 18.68
CA PRO A 679 12.37 -1.34 20.01
C PRO A 679 10.85 -1.15 20.13
N SER A 680 10.19 -0.67 19.08
CA SER A 680 8.75 -0.49 19.05
C SER A 680 8.00 -1.82 18.94
N ILE A 681 8.53 -2.79 18.18
CA ILE A 681 7.99 -4.14 18.12
C ILE A 681 8.05 -4.81 19.50
N ALA A 682 9.18 -4.72 20.18
CA ALA A 682 9.31 -5.24 21.55
C ALA A 682 8.36 -4.53 22.53
N ALA A 683 8.15 -3.22 22.35
CA ALA A 683 7.23 -2.42 23.16
C ALA A 683 5.75 -2.76 22.97
N MET A 684 5.36 -3.49 21.90
CA MET A 684 4.00 -4.01 21.73
C MET A 684 3.62 -5.01 22.82
N ASP A 685 4.60 -5.64 23.47
CA ASP A 685 4.44 -6.57 24.60
C ASP A 685 3.58 -7.80 24.26
N ALA A 686 3.63 -8.29 23.01
CA ALA A 686 3.06 -9.56 22.63
C ALA A 686 3.86 -10.72 23.25
N ASP A 687 3.18 -11.85 23.56
CA ASP A 687 3.84 -13.03 24.13
C ASP A 687 4.60 -13.83 23.05
N ALA A 688 4.11 -13.83 21.82
CA ALA A 688 4.80 -14.40 20.66
C ALA A 688 4.60 -13.56 19.41
N ILE A 689 5.65 -13.42 18.59
CA ILE A 689 5.60 -12.80 17.28
C ILE A 689 5.98 -13.79 16.19
N SER A 690 5.17 -13.94 15.14
CA SER A 690 5.52 -14.66 13.93
C SER A 690 5.93 -13.68 12.81
N ILE A 691 6.98 -14.04 12.08
CA ILE A 691 7.61 -13.20 11.05
C ILE A 691 8.01 -14.02 9.83
N GLU A 692 8.06 -13.38 8.66
CA GLU A 692 8.58 -13.99 7.43
C GLU A 692 10.12 -13.98 7.44
N THR A 693 10.73 -15.15 7.38
CA THR A 693 12.20 -15.30 7.44
C THR A 693 12.78 -16.24 6.40
N THR A 694 11.94 -16.95 5.66
CA THR A 694 12.41 -17.96 4.69
C THR A 694 13.30 -17.34 3.61
N ARG A 695 12.89 -16.23 3.03
CA ARG A 695 13.64 -15.54 1.95
C ARG A 695 14.93 -14.92 2.42
N SER A 696 14.97 -14.36 3.62
CA SER A 696 16.19 -13.80 4.23
C SER A 696 17.08 -14.86 4.84
N ARG A 697 16.67 -16.15 4.79
CA ARG A 697 17.40 -17.27 5.41
C ARG A 697 17.77 -16.99 6.86
N MET A 698 16.81 -16.47 7.62
CA MET A 698 16.93 -16.12 9.05
C MET A 698 17.84 -14.90 9.36
N GLU A 699 18.37 -14.19 8.37
CA GLU A 699 19.19 -12.98 8.61
C GLU A 699 18.38 -11.90 9.38
N LEU A 700 17.07 -11.85 9.17
CA LEU A 700 16.18 -10.95 9.90
C LEU A 700 16.24 -11.17 11.42
N LEU A 701 16.59 -12.39 11.89
CA LEU A 701 16.72 -12.69 13.31
C LEU A 701 17.93 -12.02 13.96
N ASP A 702 18.90 -11.51 13.20
CA ASP A 702 20.01 -10.74 13.75
C ASP A 702 19.54 -9.48 14.47
N ALA A 703 18.43 -8.89 14.02
CA ALA A 703 17.77 -7.78 14.70
C ALA A 703 17.24 -8.15 16.10
N PHE A 704 16.80 -9.40 16.27
CA PHE A 704 16.31 -9.91 17.54
C PHE A 704 17.44 -10.36 18.50
N ALA A 705 18.58 -10.78 17.94
CA ALA A 705 19.72 -11.25 18.72
C ALA A 705 20.65 -10.13 19.23
N GLY A 706 20.75 -9.02 18.49
CA GLY A 706 21.79 -8.00 18.65
C GLY A 706 21.33 -6.59 18.91
N SER A 707 20.04 -6.31 19.11
CA SER A 707 19.53 -4.94 19.32
C SER A 707 19.91 -4.41 20.71
N GLN A 708 21.16 -3.96 20.83
CA GLN A 708 21.56 -3.09 21.92
C GLN A 708 21.38 -1.64 21.49
N PRO A 709 20.44 -0.87 22.08
CA PRO A 709 20.65 0.55 22.23
C PRO A 709 21.86 0.70 23.18
N ALA A 710 22.72 1.66 22.91
CA ALA A 710 23.84 1.97 23.78
C ALA A 710 23.36 2.15 25.24
N GLY A 711 23.57 1.14 26.10
CA GLY A 711 23.25 1.25 27.52
C GLY A 711 22.55 0.06 28.20
N GLY A 712 22.23 -1.05 27.56
CA GLY A 712 21.63 -2.18 28.27
C GLY A 712 21.38 -3.39 27.35
N GLY A 713 22.16 -4.43 27.47
CA GLY A 713 22.05 -5.64 26.66
C GLY A 713 20.85 -6.50 27.00
N GLY A 714 20.03 -6.84 26.03
CA GLY A 714 18.99 -7.84 26.12
C GLY A 714 18.58 -8.29 24.72
N SER A 715 18.55 -9.61 24.48
CA SER A 715 17.87 -10.21 23.35
C SER A 715 16.35 -9.92 23.47
N TYR A 716 15.63 -10.04 22.34
CA TYR A 716 14.16 -9.95 22.34
C TYR A 716 13.57 -10.81 23.46
N PRO A 717 12.69 -10.22 24.32
CA PRO A 717 12.32 -10.87 25.58
C PRO A 717 11.28 -11.98 25.45
N ALA A 718 10.54 -12.05 24.33
CA ALA A 718 9.38 -12.91 24.13
C ALA A 718 9.64 -14.03 23.12
N GLU A 719 8.61 -14.80 22.77
CA GLU A 719 8.71 -15.92 21.84
C GLU A 719 8.61 -15.44 20.39
N ILE A 720 9.27 -16.18 19.48
CA ILE A 720 9.36 -15.85 18.06
C ILE A 720 9.03 -17.06 17.21
N GLY A 721 8.16 -16.91 16.24
CA GLY A 721 7.87 -17.87 15.18
C GLY A 721 8.51 -17.45 13.86
N PRO A 722 9.79 -17.79 13.62
CA PRO A 722 10.40 -17.56 12.32
C PRO A 722 9.80 -18.49 11.29
N GLY A 723 9.30 -17.94 10.18
CA GLY A 723 8.71 -18.73 9.11
C GLY A 723 9.74 -19.65 8.45
N VAL A 724 9.33 -20.90 8.17
CA VAL A 724 10.17 -21.92 7.55
C VAL A 724 9.66 -22.38 6.19
N TRP A 725 8.60 -21.75 5.69
CA TRP A 725 8.01 -22.03 4.39
C TRP A 725 7.54 -20.74 3.71
N ASP A 726 8.20 -20.39 2.58
CA ASP A 726 7.78 -19.31 1.69
C ASP A 726 6.48 -19.68 0.99
N ILE A 727 5.37 -19.15 1.46
CA ILE A 727 4.03 -19.42 0.93
C ILE A 727 3.77 -18.72 -0.42
N HIS A 728 4.66 -17.86 -0.88
CA HIS A 728 4.56 -17.19 -2.18
C HIS A 728 5.07 -18.08 -3.32
N SER A 729 5.83 -19.14 -2.99
CA SER A 729 6.27 -20.16 -3.92
C SER A 729 5.36 -21.40 -3.86
N PRO A 730 5.02 -22.05 -4.99
CA PRO A 730 4.29 -23.31 -5.01
C PRO A 730 5.15 -24.50 -4.55
N ARG A 731 6.43 -24.28 -4.28
CA ARG A 731 7.37 -25.30 -3.87
C ARG A 731 7.07 -25.76 -2.44
N VAL A 732 7.01 -27.06 -2.24
CA VAL A 732 6.94 -27.68 -0.91
C VAL A 732 8.38 -27.88 -0.41
N PRO A 733 8.81 -27.19 0.67
CA PRO A 733 10.15 -27.42 1.23
C PRO A 733 10.25 -28.79 1.92
N SER A 734 11.42 -29.38 1.87
CA SER A 734 11.68 -30.62 2.57
C SER A 734 11.82 -30.42 4.08
N ARG A 735 11.63 -31.48 4.86
CA ARG A 735 11.89 -31.47 6.30
C ARG A 735 13.31 -30.96 6.63
N ASP A 736 14.32 -31.42 5.88
CA ASP A 736 15.73 -31.14 6.19
C ASP A 736 16.08 -29.66 5.88
N GLU A 737 15.43 -29.04 4.88
CA GLU A 737 15.52 -27.60 4.63
C GLU A 737 14.93 -26.79 5.79
N MET A 738 13.76 -27.21 6.31
CA MET A 738 13.15 -26.54 7.47
C MET A 738 14.01 -26.71 8.73
N VAL A 739 14.57 -27.92 8.96
CA VAL A 739 15.53 -28.15 10.05
C VAL A 739 16.75 -27.26 9.92
N ALA A 740 17.30 -27.11 8.73
CA ALA A 740 18.44 -26.20 8.50
C ALA A 740 18.12 -24.75 8.85
N LEU A 741 16.95 -24.23 8.45
CA LEU A 741 16.48 -22.89 8.80
C LEU A 741 16.31 -22.72 10.31
N LEU A 742 15.65 -23.69 10.97
CA LEU A 742 15.47 -23.64 12.43
C LEU A 742 16.79 -23.76 13.18
N THR A 743 17.76 -24.50 12.67
CA THR A 743 19.11 -24.55 13.23
C THR A 743 19.80 -23.19 13.17
N LEU A 744 19.64 -22.46 12.07
CA LEU A 744 20.13 -21.06 12.00
C LEU A 744 19.43 -20.15 13.01
N ALA A 745 18.12 -20.34 13.24
CA ALA A 745 17.39 -19.60 14.27
C ALA A 745 17.92 -19.91 15.69
N ARG A 746 18.24 -21.15 16.01
CA ARG A 746 18.83 -21.58 17.30
C ARG A 746 20.20 -20.99 17.60
N HIS A 747 20.94 -20.52 16.60
CA HIS A 747 22.19 -19.77 16.83
C HIS A 747 21.96 -18.36 17.36
N ARG A 748 20.73 -17.85 17.25
CA ARG A 748 20.33 -16.46 17.57
C ARG A 748 19.35 -16.37 18.74
N LEU A 749 18.57 -17.41 18.96
CA LEU A 749 17.46 -17.48 19.90
C LEU A 749 17.60 -18.70 20.80
N ALA A 750 17.10 -18.60 22.00
CA ALA A 750 16.99 -19.78 22.89
C ALA A 750 15.91 -20.74 22.38
N ASP A 751 16.11 -22.05 22.58
CA ASP A 751 15.19 -23.09 22.13
C ASP A 751 13.74 -22.86 22.59
N TRP A 752 13.54 -22.33 23.78
CA TRP A 752 12.24 -22.03 24.36
C TRP A 752 11.52 -20.85 23.71
N GLN A 753 12.25 -19.99 22.96
CA GLN A 753 11.66 -18.84 22.26
C GLN A 753 11.10 -19.21 20.90
N ILE A 754 11.50 -20.34 20.32
CA ILE A 754 11.26 -20.65 18.91
C ILE A 754 9.96 -21.42 18.73
N TRP A 755 9.03 -20.82 17.97
CA TRP A 755 7.88 -21.48 17.38
C TRP A 755 8.18 -21.95 15.96
N VAL A 756 7.41 -22.90 15.45
CA VAL A 756 7.57 -23.44 14.09
C VAL A 756 6.28 -23.19 13.31
N ASN A 757 6.35 -22.33 12.31
CA ASN A 757 5.23 -21.89 11.51
C ASN A 757 5.64 -21.57 10.06
N PRO A 758 4.69 -21.49 9.09
CA PRO A 758 4.95 -20.94 7.78
C PRO A 758 5.17 -19.43 7.85
N ASP A 759 5.69 -18.84 6.77
CA ASP A 759 5.93 -17.38 6.68
C ASP A 759 4.65 -16.57 6.85
N CYS A 760 3.53 -16.99 6.27
CA CYS A 760 2.26 -16.25 6.33
C CYS A 760 1.06 -17.20 6.21
N GLY A 761 -0.15 -16.65 6.10
CA GLY A 761 -1.40 -17.39 5.91
C GLY A 761 -1.47 -18.19 4.60
N LEU A 762 -2.12 -19.32 4.61
CA LEU A 762 -2.11 -20.32 3.52
C LEU A 762 -3.24 -20.15 2.50
N LYS A 763 -4.02 -19.10 2.59
CA LYS A 763 -5.24 -18.89 1.80
C LYS A 763 -5.05 -18.91 0.27
N THR A 764 -3.85 -18.58 -0.22
CA THR A 764 -3.52 -18.57 -1.65
C THR A 764 -2.92 -19.86 -2.16
N ARG A 765 -2.64 -20.80 -1.27
CA ARG A 765 -2.08 -22.11 -1.60
C ARG A 765 -3.19 -23.13 -1.93
N ARG A 766 -2.79 -24.26 -2.46
CA ARG A 766 -3.67 -25.42 -2.70
C ARG A 766 -3.45 -26.48 -1.63
N TRP A 767 -4.45 -27.30 -1.36
CA TRP A 767 -4.35 -28.36 -0.36
C TRP A 767 -3.24 -29.37 -0.65
N GLU A 768 -2.97 -29.64 -1.95
CA GLU A 768 -1.90 -30.51 -2.41
C GLU A 768 -0.49 -29.97 -2.07
N GLU A 769 -0.36 -28.66 -1.88
CA GLU A 769 0.87 -27.99 -1.44
C GLU A 769 0.93 -27.89 0.08
N VAL A 770 -0.20 -27.54 0.71
CA VAL A 770 -0.29 -27.27 2.15
C VAL A 770 -0.07 -28.52 2.98
N ARG A 771 -0.70 -29.64 2.60
CA ARG A 771 -0.64 -30.89 3.37
C ARG A 771 0.81 -31.39 3.52
N PRO A 772 1.59 -31.65 2.45
CA PRO A 772 2.96 -32.15 2.59
C PRO A 772 3.90 -31.12 3.22
N ALA A 773 3.66 -29.81 3.03
CA ALA A 773 4.50 -28.79 3.66
C ALA A 773 4.35 -28.77 5.18
N LEU A 774 3.12 -28.86 5.70
CA LEU A 774 2.88 -28.92 7.13
C LEU A 774 3.26 -30.27 7.76
N GLU A 775 3.18 -31.38 7.01
CA GLU A 775 3.76 -32.67 7.43
C GLU A 775 5.28 -32.52 7.67
N ASN A 776 5.99 -31.92 6.72
CA ASN A 776 7.43 -31.65 6.84
C ASN A 776 7.74 -30.67 7.99
N LEU A 777 6.92 -29.67 8.20
CA LEU A 777 7.05 -28.70 9.29
C LEU A 777 6.96 -29.39 10.67
N VAL A 778 5.93 -30.20 10.88
CA VAL A 778 5.77 -30.97 12.13
C VAL A 778 6.90 -31.99 12.31
N ALA A 779 7.32 -32.64 11.23
CA ALA A 779 8.45 -33.57 11.26
C ALA A 779 9.78 -32.86 11.61
N ALA A 780 9.99 -31.64 11.14
CA ALA A 780 11.15 -30.80 11.49
C ALA A 780 11.15 -30.44 12.98
N ALA A 781 10.02 -29.99 13.53
CA ALA A 781 9.88 -29.71 14.95
C ALA A 781 10.15 -30.92 15.82
N ARG A 782 9.58 -32.10 15.46
CA ARG A 782 9.82 -33.38 16.15
C ARG A 782 11.29 -33.76 16.11
N ARG A 783 11.99 -33.53 15.00
CA ARG A 783 13.43 -33.80 14.88
C ARG A 783 14.23 -32.95 15.85
N LEU A 784 13.97 -31.64 15.92
CA LEU A 784 14.66 -30.77 16.86
C LEU A 784 14.41 -31.12 18.31
N ARG A 785 13.18 -31.47 18.67
CA ARG A 785 12.83 -32.00 20.02
C ARG A 785 13.65 -33.24 20.37
N ALA A 786 13.79 -34.18 19.44
CA ALA A 786 14.61 -35.37 19.62
C ALA A 786 16.11 -35.06 19.74
N ASP A 787 16.60 -34.08 19.01
CA ASP A 787 18.00 -33.66 19.07
C ASP A 787 18.33 -33.02 20.43
N VAL A 788 17.43 -32.17 20.97
CA VAL A 788 17.57 -31.59 22.33
C VAL A 788 17.53 -32.68 23.40
N ALA A 789 16.61 -33.63 23.30
CA ALA A 789 16.49 -34.75 24.27
C ALA A 789 17.71 -35.69 24.28
N ARG A 790 18.47 -35.72 23.19
CA ARG A 790 19.68 -36.57 23.08
C ARG A 790 20.95 -35.85 23.52
N ALA A 791 20.95 -34.53 23.70
CA ALA A 791 22.10 -33.78 24.17
C ALA A 791 22.19 -33.92 25.70
N PRO A 792 23.09 -34.71 26.27
CA PRO A 792 23.28 -34.76 27.73
C PRO A 792 23.92 -33.47 28.19
N ASP A 793 23.33 -32.83 29.23
CA ASP A 793 23.87 -31.76 30.02
C ASP A 793 24.29 -30.47 29.26
N ALA A 794 23.33 -29.78 28.66
CA ALA A 794 23.45 -28.34 28.46
C ALA A 794 22.72 -27.62 29.61
N PRO A 795 23.40 -26.74 30.40
CA PRO A 795 22.68 -25.97 31.40
C PRO A 795 21.61 -25.12 30.74
N ALA A 796 20.44 -25.03 31.34
CA ALA A 796 19.35 -24.16 30.89
C ALA A 796 19.89 -22.72 30.79
N ARG A 797 20.18 -22.27 29.57
CA ARG A 797 20.58 -20.89 29.25
C ARG A 797 19.32 -20.07 28.90
#